data_baea412ae06ec1bbe011cdfb69d124a7
#
_entry.id   baea412ae06ec1bbe011cdfb69d124a7
#
_cell.length_a   1.000
_cell.length_b   1.000
_cell.length_c   1.000
_cell.angle_alpha   90.00
_cell.angle_beta   90.00
_cell.angle_gamma   90.00
#
_symmetry.space_group_name_H-M   'P 1'
#
loop_
_entity.id
_entity.type
_entity.pdbx_description
1 polymer ?
#
loop_
_entity_poly.entity_id
_entity_poly.type
_entity_poly.pdbx_seq_one_letter_code
_entity_poly.pdbx_strand_id
1 'polypeptide(L)'
;MSTVFEPAGTGRLAPKNSGDGTGAAAGREFKPLGLNAQKVIAKRYSMKDESGEPIETWTDIVRRVVAHVSRAEKDPQKQNLFYNEMSGVMLAREFIPNTPCLVNAGKPKGQLAACFVLNVPDSIEGIMEHAQNVAIIHQTGGGTGMTYEFLRPAGAMVNSTRGVASGPVSFMNIVNQTTEVVKQGGVRRGANMGILAVTHPDVLRFIHAKNDQTSLTNFNISVTVTDMFMDAVDSGTWFQTEFDDEPWTQFVFDPVTGGNYVVYRRPDGTTATFADKLAFEAADLSDCTIEEPPIEGMIYAPDIWNRIIASAHKYAEPGIIFIDEVNRHNHMMKSMGPIFACNPCGEQQLHFNNSCNLGSIDVARFYTPSGDGADTDECVEWERLARVTHICTQFLDNVIDAGYFPLPDIEDVVKRTRPVGLGIMGFADLCLNLGITYGSDESLELMERVMGFIRKESWKASLKLGSEKGVFPELEANRESYARFIYDEIGISRDVPLTPRNYEVTTIAPTGTISLVAETSSGIEPNFSWAYVRQDTLGTRTYVHTLAAEALGIGVDQSSEESIKSAAEYVVEHEAALPEHFISAMKIKSIEHVEVLAAAQKHVDNSISKTCNGAKDDTVESVDELYHLARQLGCKAVSYYRDGSRENQVLSTMKTTVNDTETEREKGANGSEISMSPRPDLAASERIERPRELQGSTWRIPFENQNLYVTVNHDGHRILEVFVAGPISAGVGLLASKMLRGGFEVKELARSLNKVTGTHAVWFNERLLTSPEQAVAECLLLIDRRLKNLPTSERQISKMAVNTTDFSDEKMGNLIGECPECKGQLEHASGCDYCRDCGYSKCK
;
A
#
# COMPACT_ATOMS: atom_id res chain seq x y z
N MET A 1 -41.41 10.55 -22.99
CA MET A 1 -42.19 11.11 -21.89
C MET A 1 -41.33 11.10 -20.66
N SER A 2 -40.74 12.23 -20.38
CA SER A 2 -39.81 12.47 -19.26
C SER A 2 -40.64 12.90 -18.06
N THR A 3 -40.61 12.14 -17.00
CA THR A 3 -41.13 12.57 -15.70
C THR A 3 -39.94 13.01 -14.85
N VAL A 4 -39.87 14.32 -14.69
CA VAL A 4 -38.99 15.03 -13.76
C VAL A 4 -39.52 14.76 -12.33
N PHE A 5 -38.68 14.18 -11.47
CA PHE A 5 -38.94 14.11 -10.04
C PHE A 5 -38.36 15.39 -9.40
N GLU A 6 -39.23 16.24 -8.91
CA GLU A 6 -38.88 17.35 -8.02
C GLU A 6 -38.41 16.82 -6.65
N PRO A 7 -37.37 17.38 -6.02
CA PRO A 7 -36.98 17.04 -4.67
C PRO A 7 -37.94 17.69 -3.66
N ALA A 8 -38.48 16.86 -2.76
CA ALA A 8 -39.35 17.30 -1.65
C ALA A 8 -38.59 18.28 -0.73
N GLY A 9 -39.29 19.35 -0.38
CA GLY A 9 -38.84 20.55 0.26
C GLY A 9 -37.90 20.43 1.44
N THR A 10 -36.92 21.31 1.44
CA THR A 10 -36.03 21.61 2.56
C THR A 10 -36.78 22.33 3.66
N GLY A 11 -37.41 21.55 4.57
CA GLY A 11 -37.90 22.06 5.83
C GLY A 11 -36.74 22.11 6.84
N ARG A 12 -36.29 23.32 7.16
CA ARG A 12 -35.43 23.54 8.33
C ARG A 12 -36.22 23.14 9.59
N LEU A 13 -35.89 21.98 10.16
CA LEU A 13 -36.29 21.60 11.51
C LEU A 13 -35.24 22.09 12.50
N ALA A 14 -35.50 23.22 13.14
CA ALA A 14 -34.79 23.61 14.35
C ALA A 14 -35.08 22.59 15.46
N PRO A 15 -34.11 22.24 16.32
CA PRO A 15 -34.35 21.31 17.42
C PRO A 15 -35.29 21.96 18.42
N LYS A 16 -36.51 21.43 18.53
CA LYS A 16 -37.36 21.71 19.68
C LYS A 16 -36.89 20.88 20.85
N ASN A 17 -36.35 21.54 21.87
CA ASN A 17 -36.23 20.98 23.21
C ASN A 17 -37.61 20.56 23.71
N SER A 18 -37.89 19.26 23.76
CA SER A 18 -38.94 18.70 24.56
C SER A 18 -38.38 17.46 25.24
N GLY A 19 -38.18 17.55 26.57
CA GLY A 19 -37.75 16.45 27.40
C GLY A 19 -38.82 15.35 27.42
N ASP A 20 -38.29 14.18 27.62
CA ASP A 20 -38.68 12.97 28.32
C ASP A 20 -38.42 11.72 27.49
N GLY A 21 -37.59 10.87 28.03
CA GLY A 21 -37.47 9.45 27.63
C GLY A 21 -36.16 9.08 27.00
N THR A 22 -34.99 9.38 27.61
CA THR A 22 -33.73 8.84 27.19
C THR A 22 -32.77 8.62 28.36
N GLY A 23 -32.70 7.43 28.84
CA GLY A 23 -31.73 6.99 29.84
C GLY A 23 -30.34 6.63 29.25
N ALA A 24 -29.93 7.07 28.03
CA ALA A 24 -28.69 6.67 27.43
C ALA A 24 -27.88 7.77 26.70
N ALA A 25 -28.39 8.99 26.57
CA ALA A 25 -27.67 10.05 25.82
C ALA A 25 -27.33 11.30 26.68
N ALA A 26 -27.61 11.28 27.98
CA ALA A 26 -27.32 12.40 28.86
C ALA A 26 -25.88 12.35 29.35
N GLY A 27 -25.05 13.29 28.86
CA GLY A 27 -23.72 13.58 29.45
C GLY A 27 -22.50 13.51 28.53
N ARG A 28 -22.63 13.14 27.25
CA ARG A 28 -21.46 13.12 26.36
C ARG A 28 -21.12 14.51 25.84
N GLU A 29 -19.98 15.04 26.28
CA GLU A 29 -19.41 16.26 25.70
C GLU A 29 -18.70 15.89 24.38
N PHE A 30 -19.24 16.40 23.26
CA PHE A 30 -18.58 16.17 21.96
C PHE A 30 -17.39 17.13 21.83
N LYS A 31 -16.18 16.63 21.95
CA LYS A 31 -14.98 17.42 21.68
C LYS A 31 -15.03 17.98 20.24
N PRO A 32 -14.81 19.28 20.04
CA PRO A 32 -14.74 19.85 18.70
C PRO A 32 -13.61 19.23 17.90
N LEU A 33 -13.78 19.18 16.57
CA LEU A 33 -12.76 18.66 15.67
C LEU A 33 -11.62 19.67 15.51
N GLY A 34 -10.39 19.23 15.60
CA GLY A 34 -9.22 20.01 15.28
C GLY A 34 -9.12 20.36 13.79
N LEU A 35 -8.28 21.34 13.46
CA LEU A 35 -8.11 21.86 12.11
C LEU A 35 -7.69 20.77 11.10
N ASN A 36 -6.78 19.88 11.50
CA ASN A 36 -6.31 18.81 10.63
C ASN A 36 -7.41 17.79 10.32
N ALA A 37 -8.22 17.40 11.32
CA ALA A 37 -9.37 16.52 11.13
C ALA A 37 -10.42 17.17 10.21
N GLN A 38 -10.71 18.47 10.39
CA GLN A 38 -11.62 19.21 9.50
C GLN A 38 -11.11 19.25 8.05
N LYS A 39 -9.81 19.49 7.83
CA LYS A 39 -9.19 19.45 6.50
C LYS A 39 -9.32 18.06 5.83
N VAL A 40 -9.13 16.97 6.61
CA VAL A 40 -9.32 15.59 6.12
C VAL A 40 -10.78 15.35 5.74
N ILE A 41 -11.74 15.71 6.60
CA ILE A 41 -13.18 15.56 6.36
C ILE A 41 -13.57 16.30 5.08
N ALA A 42 -13.23 17.56 4.96
CA ALA A 42 -13.57 18.41 3.81
C ALA A 42 -13.03 17.83 2.49
N LYS A 43 -11.78 17.43 2.45
CA LYS A 43 -11.16 16.94 1.21
C LYS A 43 -11.52 15.51 0.82
N ARG A 44 -11.69 14.59 1.81
CA ARG A 44 -11.84 13.15 1.53
C ARG A 44 -13.27 12.63 1.68
N TYR A 45 -14.06 13.15 2.60
CA TYR A 45 -15.33 12.54 3.01
C TYR A 45 -16.56 13.36 2.67
N SER A 46 -16.43 14.69 2.64
CA SER A 46 -17.52 15.59 2.29
C SER A 46 -17.97 15.38 0.85
N MET A 47 -19.29 15.36 0.63
CA MET A 47 -19.82 15.57 -0.72
C MET A 47 -19.39 16.95 -1.21
N LYS A 48 -19.29 17.08 -2.53
CA LYS A 48 -18.86 18.30 -3.19
C LYS A 48 -19.99 18.85 -4.04
N ASP A 49 -20.07 20.17 -4.16
CA ASP A 49 -20.96 20.85 -5.08
C ASP A 49 -20.45 20.78 -6.53
N GLU A 50 -21.17 21.44 -7.45
CA GLU A 50 -20.82 21.49 -8.88
C GLU A 50 -19.47 22.19 -9.14
N SER A 51 -19.00 23.03 -8.22
CA SER A 51 -17.70 23.70 -8.28
C SER A 51 -16.55 22.88 -7.67
N GLY A 52 -16.88 21.74 -7.07
CA GLY A 52 -15.91 20.84 -6.41
C GLY A 52 -15.61 21.21 -4.96
N GLU A 53 -16.35 22.15 -4.37
CA GLU A 53 -16.19 22.58 -2.98
C GLU A 53 -16.91 21.65 -2.00
N PRO A 54 -16.32 21.38 -0.82
CA PRO A 54 -16.93 20.52 0.19
C PRO A 54 -18.15 21.20 0.82
N ILE A 55 -19.28 20.46 0.92
CA ILE A 55 -20.56 20.98 1.41
C ILE A 55 -21.05 20.31 2.71
N GLU A 56 -20.33 19.32 3.23
CA GLU A 56 -20.73 18.59 4.43
C GLU A 56 -19.74 18.80 5.58
N THR A 57 -20.28 19.00 6.78
CA THR A 57 -19.57 18.88 8.05
C THR A 57 -19.53 17.40 8.49
N TRP A 58 -18.79 17.08 9.56
CA TRP A 58 -18.83 15.74 10.17
C TRP A 58 -20.24 15.31 10.57
N THR A 59 -21.01 16.23 11.15
CA THR A 59 -22.41 15.98 11.53
C THR A 59 -23.28 15.62 10.34
N ASP A 60 -23.08 16.28 9.20
CA ASP A 60 -23.85 16.00 7.98
C ASP A 60 -23.47 14.64 7.39
N ILE A 61 -22.17 14.29 7.41
CA ILE A 61 -21.69 12.98 6.98
C ILE A 61 -22.27 11.87 7.86
N VAL A 62 -22.21 12.01 9.18
CA VAL A 62 -22.80 11.05 10.12
C VAL A 62 -24.28 10.86 9.84
N ARG A 63 -25.02 11.97 9.71
CA ARG A 63 -26.46 11.92 9.39
C ARG A 63 -26.74 11.18 8.09
N ARG A 64 -25.98 11.46 7.03
CA ARG A 64 -26.11 10.79 5.73
C ARG A 64 -25.80 9.30 5.80
N VAL A 65 -24.69 8.93 6.42
CA VAL A 65 -24.22 7.53 6.54
C VAL A 65 -25.21 6.71 7.37
N VAL A 66 -25.54 7.18 8.56
CA VAL A 66 -26.43 6.43 9.47
C VAL A 66 -27.85 6.34 8.90
N ALA A 67 -28.36 7.41 8.26
CA ALA A 67 -29.66 7.38 7.60
C ALA A 67 -29.69 6.37 6.43
N HIS A 68 -28.58 6.21 5.71
CA HIS A 68 -28.51 5.24 4.63
C HIS A 68 -28.48 3.80 5.16
N VAL A 69 -27.62 3.51 6.14
CA VAL A 69 -27.43 2.17 6.70
C VAL A 69 -28.66 1.73 7.53
N SER A 70 -29.33 2.65 8.21
CA SER A 70 -30.53 2.35 9.00
C SER A 70 -31.69 1.79 8.17
N ARG A 71 -31.71 2.02 6.84
CA ARG A 71 -32.73 1.47 5.94
C ARG A 71 -32.76 -0.06 5.87
N ALA A 72 -31.68 -0.73 6.29
CA ALA A 72 -31.62 -2.16 6.44
C ALA A 72 -32.53 -2.69 7.54
N GLU A 73 -32.87 -1.84 8.53
CA GLU A 73 -33.86 -2.16 9.55
C GLU A 73 -35.27 -1.94 9.00
N LYS A 74 -36.04 -3.03 8.87
CA LYS A 74 -37.38 -3.01 8.25
C LYS A 74 -38.47 -2.49 9.21
N ASP A 75 -38.28 -2.66 10.52
CA ASP A 75 -39.16 -2.17 11.55
C ASP A 75 -38.87 -0.68 11.82
N PRO A 76 -39.85 0.24 11.64
CA PRO A 76 -39.62 1.68 11.82
C PRO A 76 -39.17 2.09 13.22
N GLN A 77 -39.59 1.35 14.27
CA GLN A 77 -39.18 1.65 15.66
C GLN A 77 -37.74 1.22 15.87
N LYS A 78 -37.36 0.01 15.42
CA LYS A 78 -35.96 -0.46 15.44
C LYS A 78 -35.05 0.42 14.60
N GLN A 79 -35.53 0.85 13.42
CA GLN A 79 -34.80 1.77 12.54
C GLN A 79 -34.51 3.11 13.25
N ASN A 80 -35.49 3.72 13.90
CA ASN A 80 -35.30 4.98 14.59
C ASN A 80 -34.40 4.84 15.82
N LEU A 81 -34.52 3.76 16.58
CA LEU A 81 -33.66 3.48 17.72
C LEU A 81 -32.21 3.32 17.26
N PHE A 82 -31.96 2.47 16.26
CA PHE A 82 -30.67 2.27 15.67
C PHE A 82 -30.07 3.57 15.14
N TYR A 83 -30.83 4.38 14.39
CA TYR A 83 -30.39 5.67 13.86
C TYR A 83 -29.91 6.62 14.97
N ASN A 84 -30.68 6.75 16.05
CA ASN A 84 -30.34 7.66 17.15
C ASN A 84 -29.09 7.21 17.91
N GLU A 85 -29.01 5.91 18.23
CA GLU A 85 -27.90 5.33 19.00
C GLU A 85 -26.62 5.38 18.18
N MET A 86 -26.64 4.91 16.92
CA MET A 86 -25.48 4.90 16.05
C MET A 86 -24.99 6.31 15.68
N SER A 87 -25.91 7.26 15.51
CA SER A 87 -25.55 8.66 15.30
C SER A 87 -24.78 9.23 16.50
N GLY A 88 -25.18 8.90 17.72
CA GLY A 88 -24.48 9.30 18.94
C GLY A 88 -23.05 8.74 18.99
N VAL A 89 -22.88 7.45 18.70
CA VAL A 89 -21.59 6.77 18.68
C VAL A 89 -20.64 7.38 17.63
N MET A 90 -21.13 7.62 16.40
CA MET A 90 -20.31 8.21 15.34
C MET A 90 -20.01 9.69 15.58
N LEU A 91 -20.96 10.48 16.10
CA LEU A 91 -20.72 11.88 16.46
C LEU A 91 -19.66 12.01 17.54
N ALA A 92 -19.67 11.14 18.54
CA ALA A 92 -18.64 11.04 19.57
C ALA A 92 -17.32 10.48 19.07
N ARG A 93 -17.25 10.00 17.82
CA ARG A 93 -16.09 9.34 17.21
C ARG A 93 -15.63 8.11 17.98
N GLU A 94 -16.53 7.46 18.71
CA GLU A 94 -16.29 6.18 19.39
C GLU A 94 -16.16 5.04 18.39
N PHE A 95 -16.74 5.21 17.19
CA PHE A 95 -16.62 4.30 16.06
C PHE A 95 -16.65 5.09 14.75
N ILE A 96 -15.79 4.69 13.82
CA ILE A 96 -15.77 5.23 12.45
C ILE A 96 -15.69 4.07 11.46
N PRO A 97 -16.65 3.97 10.50
CA PRO A 97 -16.61 2.96 9.44
C PRO A 97 -15.54 3.29 8.40
N ASN A 98 -15.25 2.32 7.54
CA ASN A 98 -14.27 2.46 6.49
C ASN A 98 -14.54 3.63 5.52
N THR A 99 -13.49 4.08 4.84
CA THR A 99 -13.56 5.19 3.87
C THR A 99 -14.64 5.01 2.79
N PRO A 100 -14.82 3.85 2.12
CA PRO A 100 -15.90 3.68 1.15
C PRO A 100 -17.29 3.90 1.74
N CYS A 101 -17.55 3.46 2.95
CA CYS A 101 -18.81 3.70 3.64
C CYS A 101 -19.05 5.20 3.87
N LEU A 102 -18.07 5.93 4.40
CA LEU A 102 -18.15 7.38 4.61
C LEU A 102 -18.37 8.17 3.32
N VAL A 103 -17.72 7.75 2.21
CA VAL A 103 -17.76 8.47 0.93
C VAL A 103 -19.02 8.15 0.12
N ASN A 104 -19.44 6.87 0.11
CA ASN A 104 -20.43 6.39 -0.85
C ASN A 104 -21.84 6.18 -0.28
N ALA A 105 -22.00 6.09 1.05
CA ALA A 105 -23.33 5.95 1.64
C ALA A 105 -24.22 7.12 1.22
N GLY A 106 -25.44 6.80 0.78
CA GLY A 106 -26.41 7.77 0.27
C GLY A 106 -26.29 8.12 -1.21
N LYS A 107 -25.23 7.67 -1.90
CA LYS A 107 -25.08 7.83 -3.36
C LYS A 107 -25.83 6.72 -4.11
N PRO A 108 -26.34 6.99 -5.34
CA PRO A 108 -26.83 5.94 -6.22
C PRO A 108 -25.72 4.91 -6.47
N LYS A 109 -26.02 3.61 -6.34
CA LYS A 109 -25.05 2.52 -6.46
C LYS A 109 -23.81 2.73 -5.58
N GLY A 110 -23.98 3.21 -4.35
CA GLY A 110 -22.90 3.39 -3.40
C GLY A 110 -22.36 2.05 -2.90
N GLN A 111 -21.16 1.69 -3.33
CA GLN A 111 -20.42 0.54 -2.81
C GLN A 111 -19.80 0.91 -1.46
N LEU A 112 -20.03 0.11 -0.41
CA LEU A 112 -19.66 0.45 0.98
C LEU A 112 -18.52 -0.40 1.55
N ALA A 113 -18.16 -1.52 0.91
CA ALA A 113 -17.08 -2.40 1.35
C ALA A 113 -15.69 -1.85 0.98
N ALA A 114 -14.68 -2.20 1.74
CA ALA A 114 -13.30 -1.74 1.52
C ALA A 114 -12.42 -2.79 0.85
N CYS A 115 -12.62 -4.07 1.16
CA CYS A 115 -11.73 -5.19 0.86
C CYS A 115 -12.41 -6.19 -0.04
N PHE A 116 -11.74 -6.60 -1.12
CA PHE A 116 -12.25 -7.56 -2.09
C PHE A 116 -11.16 -8.57 -2.42
N VAL A 117 -11.52 -9.83 -2.58
CA VAL A 117 -10.63 -10.88 -3.08
C VAL A 117 -11.23 -11.47 -4.34
N LEU A 118 -10.44 -11.54 -5.41
CA LEU A 118 -10.83 -12.04 -6.72
C LEU A 118 -9.99 -13.24 -7.11
N ASN A 119 -10.60 -14.15 -7.90
CA ASN A 119 -9.88 -15.23 -8.57
C ASN A 119 -9.20 -14.74 -9.85
N VAL A 120 -8.07 -15.37 -10.21
CA VAL A 120 -7.35 -15.16 -11.48
C VAL A 120 -7.35 -16.50 -12.24
N PRO A 121 -8.28 -16.73 -13.17
CA PRO A 121 -8.31 -17.98 -13.96
C PRO A 121 -7.14 -18.08 -14.93
N ASP A 122 -6.61 -19.31 -15.14
CA ASP A 122 -5.47 -19.56 -16.04
C ASP A 122 -5.91 -19.63 -17.52
N SER A 123 -6.48 -18.54 -18.02
CA SER A 123 -6.83 -18.34 -19.44
C SER A 123 -6.72 -16.85 -19.78
N ILE A 124 -6.48 -16.53 -21.06
CA ILE A 124 -6.40 -15.12 -21.49
C ILE A 124 -7.74 -14.42 -21.25
N GLU A 125 -8.84 -15.06 -21.55
CA GLU A 125 -10.19 -14.54 -21.30
C GLU A 125 -10.39 -14.25 -19.81
N GLY A 126 -10.06 -15.22 -18.93
CA GLY A 126 -10.21 -15.06 -17.49
C GLY A 126 -9.28 -14.00 -16.89
N ILE A 127 -8.04 -13.90 -17.37
CA ILE A 127 -7.08 -12.85 -16.95
C ILE A 127 -7.60 -11.46 -17.35
N MET A 128 -8.17 -11.30 -18.55
CA MET A 128 -8.71 -10.02 -19.01
C MET A 128 -10.02 -9.65 -18.30
N GLU A 129 -10.89 -10.64 -18.04
CA GLU A 129 -12.07 -10.45 -17.19
C GLU A 129 -11.69 -10.04 -15.76
N HIS A 130 -10.69 -10.71 -15.18
CA HIS A 130 -10.13 -10.31 -13.87
C HIS A 130 -9.66 -8.86 -13.87
N ALA A 131 -8.90 -8.42 -14.87
CA ALA A 131 -8.44 -7.03 -14.96
C ALA A 131 -9.62 -6.04 -15.10
N GLN A 132 -10.68 -6.40 -15.82
CA GLN A 132 -11.92 -5.62 -15.90
C GLN A 132 -12.61 -5.55 -14.54
N ASN A 133 -12.72 -6.66 -13.81
CA ASN A 133 -13.35 -6.72 -12.49
C ASN A 133 -12.59 -5.86 -11.46
N VAL A 134 -11.24 -5.89 -11.50
CA VAL A 134 -10.39 -4.98 -10.71
C VAL A 134 -10.69 -3.52 -11.03
N ALA A 135 -10.79 -3.16 -12.31
CA ALA A 135 -11.12 -1.78 -12.72
C ALA A 135 -12.46 -1.31 -12.16
N ILE A 136 -13.49 -2.15 -12.23
CA ILE A 136 -14.84 -1.86 -11.72
C ILE A 136 -14.82 -1.64 -10.20
N ILE A 137 -14.10 -2.49 -9.45
CA ILE A 137 -13.98 -2.33 -7.99
C ILE A 137 -13.21 -1.05 -7.64
N HIS A 138 -12.07 -0.78 -8.28
CA HIS A 138 -11.28 0.43 -8.04
C HIS A 138 -12.05 1.71 -8.37
N GLN A 139 -12.87 1.71 -9.41
CA GLN A 139 -13.75 2.84 -9.73
C GLN A 139 -14.68 3.20 -8.55
N THR A 140 -15.08 2.20 -7.75
CA THR A 140 -15.95 2.38 -6.58
C THR A 140 -15.19 2.64 -5.27
N GLY A 141 -13.86 2.55 -5.29
CA GLY A 141 -12.97 2.82 -4.15
C GLY A 141 -12.61 1.60 -3.30
N GLY A 142 -12.90 0.38 -3.78
CA GLY A 142 -12.45 -0.87 -3.15
C GLY A 142 -10.98 -1.15 -3.41
N GLY A 143 -10.31 -1.89 -2.51
CA GLY A 143 -9.00 -2.49 -2.70
C GLY A 143 -9.15 -3.97 -3.04
N THR A 144 -8.32 -4.50 -3.94
CA THR A 144 -8.41 -5.89 -4.44
C THR A 144 -7.20 -6.72 -4.03
N GLY A 145 -7.44 -7.96 -3.66
CA GLY A 145 -6.41 -8.96 -3.45
C GLY A 145 -6.63 -10.17 -4.37
N MET A 146 -5.54 -10.82 -4.74
CA MET A 146 -5.56 -11.96 -5.65
C MET A 146 -4.32 -12.83 -5.47
N THR A 147 -4.49 -14.14 -5.60
CA THR A 147 -3.35 -15.04 -5.76
C THR A 147 -3.14 -15.37 -7.23
N TYR A 148 -1.88 -15.50 -7.59
CA TYR A 148 -1.44 -15.88 -8.93
C TYR A 148 -0.95 -17.33 -8.99
N GLU A 149 -1.09 -18.11 -7.91
CA GLU A 149 -0.61 -19.48 -7.81
C GLU A 149 -1.27 -20.44 -8.79
N PHE A 150 -2.48 -20.12 -9.27
CA PHE A 150 -3.20 -20.92 -10.26
C PHE A 150 -2.83 -20.58 -11.71
N LEU A 151 -2.02 -19.54 -11.95
CA LEU A 151 -1.48 -19.26 -13.28
C LEU A 151 -0.27 -20.12 -13.56
N ARG A 152 -0.22 -20.74 -14.73
CA ARG A 152 0.91 -21.58 -15.15
C ARG A 152 2.24 -20.82 -15.11
N PRO A 153 3.33 -21.51 -14.70
CA PRO A 153 4.66 -20.91 -14.59
C PRO A 153 5.20 -20.41 -15.94
N ALA A 154 6.12 -19.45 -15.87
CA ALA A 154 6.87 -19.02 -17.04
C ALA A 154 7.67 -20.20 -17.63
N GLY A 155 7.56 -20.38 -18.94
CA GLY A 155 8.15 -21.53 -19.64
C GLY A 155 7.24 -22.74 -19.79
N ALA A 156 6.11 -22.80 -19.07
CA ALA A 156 5.11 -23.85 -19.25
C ALA A 156 4.53 -23.85 -20.69
N MET A 157 4.32 -25.04 -21.26
CA MET A 157 3.79 -25.18 -22.63
C MET A 157 2.33 -24.73 -22.70
N VAL A 158 2.03 -23.86 -23.63
CA VAL A 158 0.65 -23.45 -23.96
C VAL A 158 0.12 -24.37 -25.05
N ASN A 159 -0.75 -25.32 -24.68
CA ASN A 159 -1.22 -26.36 -25.60
C ASN A 159 -1.91 -25.83 -26.86
N SER A 160 -2.65 -24.71 -26.77
CA SER A 160 -3.41 -24.12 -27.90
C SER A 160 -2.51 -23.50 -28.97
N THR A 161 -1.39 -22.89 -28.58
CA THR A 161 -0.51 -22.13 -29.49
C THR A 161 0.85 -22.79 -29.67
N ARG A 162 1.19 -23.85 -28.91
CA ARG A 162 2.52 -24.45 -28.80
C ARG A 162 3.63 -23.44 -28.43
N GLY A 163 3.24 -22.30 -27.87
CA GLY A 163 4.16 -21.30 -27.28
C GLY A 163 4.45 -21.61 -25.82
N VAL A 164 5.23 -20.75 -25.20
CA VAL A 164 5.55 -20.82 -23.77
C VAL A 164 4.85 -19.71 -23.01
N ALA A 165 4.42 -19.99 -21.79
CA ALA A 165 3.77 -19.02 -20.90
C ALA A 165 4.78 -17.98 -20.39
N SER A 166 4.34 -16.76 -20.17
CA SER A 166 5.15 -15.67 -19.62
C SER A 166 5.16 -15.64 -18.09
N GLY A 167 4.28 -16.39 -17.44
CA GLY A 167 4.16 -16.56 -16.00
C GLY A 167 3.42 -15.44 -15.26
N PRO A 168 3.14 -15.66 -13.97
CA PRO A 168 2.35 -14.78 -13.10
C PRO A 168 2.78 -13.31 -13.10
N VAL A 169 4.07 -13.03 -12.89
CA VAL A 169 4.60 -11.65 -12.76
C VAL A 169 4.33 -10.81 -14.01
N SER A 170 4.34 -11.43 -15.20
CA SER A 170 4.01 -10.74 -16.45
C SER A 170 2.56 -10.27 -16.47
N PHE A 171 1.62 -11.11 -16.00
CA PHE A 171 0.20 -10.76 -15.97
C PHE A 171 -0.15 -9.76 -14.86
N MET A 172 0.61 -9.72 -13.76
CA MET A 172 0.48 -8.67 -12.75
C MET A 172 0.64 -7.26 -13.36
N ASN A 173 1.47 -7.10 -14.39
CA ASN A 173 1.64 -5.80 -15.06
C ASN A 173 0.36 -5.29 -15.74
N ILE A 174 -0.51 -6.17 -16.24
CA ILE A 174 -1.82 -5.77 -16.81
C ILE A 174 -2.67 -5.12 -15.73
N VAL A 175 -2.78 -5.76 -14.57
CA VAL A 175 -3.54 -5.23 -13.42
C VAL A 175 -2.90 -3.97 -12.88
N ASN A 176 -1.57 -3.89 -12.81
CA ASN A 176 -0.85 -2.70 -12.38
C ASN A 176 -1.16 -1.49 -13.25
N GLN A 177 -1.12 -1.64 -14.58
CA GLN A 177 -1.45 -0.58 -15.54
C GLN A 177 -2.94 -0.21 -15.48
N THR A 178 -3.83 -1.18 -15.36
CA THR A 178 -5.26 -0.95 -15.16
C THR A 178 -5.51 -0.09 -13.93
N THR A 179 -4.86 -0.41 -12.81
CA THR A 179 -4.96 0.35 -11.56
C THR A 179 -4.38 1.76 -11.66
N GLU A 180 -3.29 1.95 -12.42
CA GLU A 180 -2.71 3.29 -12.61
C GLU A 180 -3.65 4.21 -13.38
N VAL A 181 -4.39 3.67 -14.36
CA VAL A 181 -5.32 4.44 -15.21
C VAL A 181 -6.67 4.68 -14.50
N VAL A 182 -7.20 3.67 -13.80
CA VAL A 182 -8.51 3.75 -13.15
C VAL A 182 -8.38 4.33 -11.75
N LYS A 183 -8.75 5.60 -11.59
CA LYS A 183 -8.74 6.32 -10.31
C LYS A 183 -10.16 6.75 -9.92
N GLN A 184 -10.56 6.52 -8.68
CA GLN A 184 -11.85 6.98 -8.17
C GLN A 184 -11.86 8.50 -8.05
N GLY A 185 -12.28 9.22 -9.11
CA GLY A 185 -12.54 10.67 -9.07
C GLY A 185 -11.51 11.54 -8.33
N GLY A 186 -10.23 11.09 -8.22
CA GLY A 186 -9.18 11.76 -7.46
C GLY A 186 -9.23 11.56 -5.93
N VAL A 187 -10.18 10.78 -5.39
CA VAL A 187 -10.39 10.62 -3.92
C VAL A 187 -9.51 9.52 -3.33
N ARG A 188 -9.39 8.38 -4.01
CA ARG A 188 -8.60 7.23 -3.55
C ARG A 188 -7.88 6.57 -4.73
N ARG A 189 -6.58 6.26 -4.56
CA ARG A 189 -5.81 5.41 -5.48
C ARG A 189 -6.23 3.96 -5.25
N GLY A 190 -6.41 3.19 -6.32
CA GLY A 190 -6.56 1.73 -6.25
C GLY A 190 -5.29 1.11 -5.65
N ALA A 191 -5.46 0.02 -4.93
CA ALA A 191 -4.37 -0.78 -4.39
C ALA A 191 -4.68 -2.26 -4.56
N ASN A 192 -3.65 -3.04 -4.88
CA ASN A 192 -3.75 -4.49 -5.04
C ASN A 192 -2.85 -5.20 -4.03
N MET A 193 -3.23 -6.42 -3.64
CA MET A 193 -2.34 -7.43 -3.06
C MET A 193 -2.12 -8.50 -4.11
N GLY A 194 -0.87 -8.71 -4.50
CA GLY A 194 -0.46 -9.85 -5.31
C GLY A 194 0.14 -10.92 -4.40
N ILE A 195 -0.32 -12.14 -4.52
CA ILE A 195 0.13 -13.27 -3.72
C ILE A 195 0.65 -14.37 -4.64
N LEU A 196 1.72 -15.03 -4.23
CA LEU A 196 2.19 -16.26 -4.84
C LEU A 196 2.59 -17.27 -3.76
N ALA A 197 2.21 -18.53 -3.97
CA ALA A 197 2.60 -19.61 -3.08
C ALA A 197 4.11 -19.90 -3.22
N VAL A 198 4.76 -20.22 -2.10
CA VAL A 198 6.18 -20.62 -2.08
C VAL A 198 6.43 -21.91 -2.88
N THR A 199 5.40 -22.74 -3.04
CA THR A 199 5.40 -23.94 -3.86
C THR A 199 5.48 -23.65 -5.37
N HIS A 200 5.08 -22.44 -5.80
CA HIS A 200 5.01 -22.12 -7.23
C HIS A 200 6.40 -21.97 -7.87
N PRO A 201 6.64 -22.54 -9.07
CA PRO A 201 7.96 -22.48 -9.75
C PRO A 201 8.50 -21.08 -10.04
N ASP A 202 7.63 -20.06 -10.16
CA ASP A 202 8.03 -18.67 -10.37
C ASP A 202 8.26 -17.88 -9.07
N VAL A 203 8.36 -18.56 -7.90
CA VAL A 203 8.51 -17.89 -6.60
C VAL A 203 9.71 -16.94 -6.57
N LEU A 204 10.85 -17.32 -7.16
CA LEU A 204 12.04 -16.45 -7.25
C LEU A 204 11.78 -15.19 -8.08
N ARG A 205 11.08 -15.32 -9.21
CA ARG A 205 10.67 -14.15 -10.02
C ARG A 205 9.77 -13.20 -9.23
N PHE A 206 8.89 -13.78 -8.41
CA PHE A 206 7.95 -13.01 -7.61
C PHE A 206 8.64 -12.28 -6.44
N ILE A 207 9.52 -12.96 -5.68
CA ILE A 207 10.28 -12.36 -4.57
C ILE A 207 11.03 -11.10 -5.04
N HIS A 208 11.60 -11.14 -6.26
CA HIS A 208 12.41 -10.05 -6.81
C HIS A 208 11.64 -9.09 -7.73
N ALA A 209 10.31 -9.25 -7.86
CA ALA A 209 9.51 -8.49 -8.84
C ALA A 209 9.47 -6.96 -8.60
N LYS A 210 9.79 -6.50 -7.39
CA LYS A 210 9.76 -5.08 -7.00
C LYS A 210 11.11 -4.51 -6.57
N ASN A 211 12.21 -5.20 -6.84
CA ASN A 211 13.54 -4.76 -6.46
C ASN A 211 14.00 -3.44 -7.12
N ASP A 212 13.39 -3.03 -8.21
CA ASP A 212 13.66 -1.77 -8.89
C ASP A 212 12.86 -0.57 -8.37
N GLN A 213 11.98 -0.78 -7.36
CA GLN A 213 11.07 0.21 -6.76
C GLN A 213 10.14 0.97 -7.74
N THR A 214 10.23 0.68 -9.04
CA THR A 214 9.44 1.30 -10.10
C THR A 214 8.41 0.34 -10.70
N SER A 215 8.63 -0.96 -10.57
CA SER A 215 7.73 -2.01 -11.01
C SER A 215 6.60 -2.25 -10.01
N LEU A 216 5.43 -2.62 -10.51
CA LEU A 216 4.26 -3.02 -9.73
C LEU A 216 3.90 -2.04 -8.59
N THR A 217 4.03 -0.73 -8.84
CA THR A 217 3.84 0.34 -7.85
C THR A 217 2.44 0.41 -7.23
N ASN A 218 1.45 -0.24 -7.86
CA ASN A 218 0.07 -0.34 -7.35
C ASN A 218 -0.19 -1.69 -6.64
N PHE A 219 0.84 -2.50 -6.44
CA PHE A 219 0.79 -3.75 -5.69
C PHE A 219 1.56 -3.67 -4.38
N ASN A 220 1.00 -4.23 -3.33
CA ASN A 220 1.74 -4.88 -2.27
C ASN A 220 1.89 -6.35 -2.67
N ILE A 221 3.00 -7.00 -2.33
CA ILE A 221 3.22 -8.41 -2.63
C ILE A 221 3.50 -9.21 -1.36
N SER A 222 2.98 -10.45 -1.32
CA SER A 222 3.21 -11.38 -0.22
C SER A 222 3.41 -12.79 -0.73
N VAL A 223 4.30 -13.54 -0.09
CA VAL A 223 4.47 -14.97 -0.34
C VAL A 223 3.68 -15.75 0.70
N THR A 224 2.84 -16.71 0.26
CA THR A 224 2.25 -17.67 1.18
C THR A 224 3.23 -18.80 1.44
N VAL A 225 3.47 -19.10 2.72
CA VAL A 225 4.32 -20.19 3.16
C VAL A 225 3.50 -21.24 3.89
N THR A 226 3.83 -22.51 3.64
CA THR A 226 3.20 -23.67 4.29
C THR A 226 4.04 -24.14 5.48
N ASP A 227 3.43 -24.87 6.40
CA ASP A 227 4.18 -25.54 7.49
C ASP A 227 5.25 -26.47 6.95
N MET A 228 4.92 -27.22 5.87
CA MET A 228 5.86 -28.13 5.23
C MET A 228 7.09 -27.41 4.64
N PHE A 229 6.90 -26.21 4.05
CA PHE A 229 8.04 -25.41 3.60
C PHE A 229 8.88 -24.90 4.77
N MET A 230 8.25 -24.41 5.83
CA MET A 230 8.96 -23.94 7.03
C MET A 230 9.71 -25.07 7.75
N ASP A 231 9.15 -26.27 7.79
CA ASP A 231 9.84 -27.45 8.32
C ASP A 231 11.06 -27.83 7.46
N ALA A 232 10.99 -27.63 6.13
CA ALA A 232 12.12 -27.78 5.22
C ALA A 232 13.19 -26.69 5.43
N VAL A 233 12.78 -25.46 5.75
CA VAL A 233 13.71 -24.37 6.15
C VAL A 233 14.46 -24.76 7.42
N ASP A 234 13.74 -25.16 8.47
CA ASP A 234 14.31 -25.52 9.78
C ASP A 234 15.22 -26.76 9.69
N SER A 235 14.88 -27.73 8.82
CA SER A 235 15.63 -28.95 8.61
C SER A 235 16.79 -28.81 7.62
N GLY A 236 16.92 -27.68 6.92
CA GLY A 236 17.96 -27.46 5.93
C GLY A 236 17.84 -28.38 4.71
N THR A 237 16.64 -28.57 4.17
CA THR A 237 16.37 -29.54 3.10
C THR A 237 15.91 -28.89 1.79
N TRP A 238 15.98 -29.67 0.70
CA TRP A 238 15.42 -29.31 -0.58
C TRP A 238 13.90 -29.49 -0.56
N PHE A 239 13.20 -28.57 -1.24
CA PHE A 239 11.74 -28.50 -1.30
C PHE A 239 11.31 -28.54 -2.76
N GLN A 240 10.33 -29.42 -3.09
CA GLN A 240 9.80 -29.57 -4.45
C GLN A 240 8.78 -28.46 -4.74
N THR A 241 9.00 -27.70 -5.82
CA THR A 241 7.96 -26.81 -6.35
C THR A 241 6.92 -27.61 -7.14
N GLU A 242 5.71 -27.10 -7.20
CA GLU A 242 4.57 -27.78 -7.82
C GLU A 242 3.64 -26.79 -8.52
N PHE A 243 2.91 -27.27 -9.47
CA PHE A 243 1.85 -26.52 -10.15
C PHE A 243 0.70 -27.47 -10.52
N ASP A 244 -0.55 -27.06 -10.24
CA ASP A 244 -1.77 -27.87 -10.48
C ASP A 244 -1.72 -29.23 -9.78
N ASP A 245 -1.29 -29.21 -8.51
CA ASP A 245 -1.09 -30.39 -7.65
C ASP A 245 -0.08 -31.43 -8.18
N GLU A 246 0.74 -31.06 -9.18
CA GLU A 246 1.76 -31.93 -9.75
C GLU A 246 3.16 -31.34 -9.52
N PRO A 247 4.18 -32.16 -9.21
CA PRO A 247 5.56 -31.74 -9.08
C PRO A 247 6.08 -31.06 -10.35
N TRP A 248 6.66 -29.87 -10.21
CA TRP A 248 7.33 -29.21 -11.33
C TRP A 248 8.63 -29.92 -11.68
N THR A 249 8.76 -30.38 -12.92
CA THR A 249 9.89 -31.21 -13.39
C THR A 249 10.79 -30.49 -14.38
N GLN A 250 10.74 -29.16 -14.40
CA GLN A 250 11.64 -28.32 -15.18
C GLN A 250 12.48 -27.46 -14.22
N PHE A 251 13.52 -26.82 -14.73
CA PHE A 251 14.34 -25.93 -13.92
C PHE A 251 13.55 -24.74 -13.39
N VAL A 252 13.91 -24.27 -12.22
CA VAL A 252 13.43 -23.01 -11.65
C VAL A 252 14.38 -21.90 -12.10
N PHE A 253 13.84 -20.83 -12.68
CA PHE A 253 14.63 -19.69 -13.14
C PHE A 253 14.96 -18.74 -12.00
N ASP A 254 16.24 -18.40 -11.85
CA ASP A 254 16.69 -17.40 -10.91
C ASP A 254 16.93 -16.04 -11.62
N PRO A 255 16.09 -15.01 -11.37
CA PRO A 255 16.24 -13.69 -12.01
C PRO A 255 17.48 -12.91 -11.52
N VAL A 256 18.05 -13.29 -10.38
CA VAL A 256 19.25 -12.65 -9.82
C VAL A 256 20.50 -13.08 -10.57
N THR A 257 20.65 -14.38 -10.80
CA THR A 257 21.79 -14.95 -11.55
C THR A 257 21.56 -14.92 -13.07
N GLY A 258 20.28 -14.84 -13.50
CA GLY A 258 19.89 -14.88 -14.91
C GLY A 258 19.93 -16.26 -15.55
N GLY A 259 19.93 -17.33 -14.74
CA GLY A 259 20.07 -18.72 -15.17
C GLY A 259 19.14 -19.68 -14.40
N ASN A 260 19.49 -20.97 -14.49
CA ASN A 260 18.84 -21.97 -13.67
C ASN A 260 19.20 -21.77 -12.20
N TYR A 261 18.26 -22.04 -11.31
CA TYR A 261 18.48 -21.96 -9.89
C TYR A 261 19.55 -22.96 -9.43
N VAL A 262 20.51 -22.47 -8.67
CA VAL A 262 21.56 -23.24 -8.02
C VAL A 262 21.87 -22.62 -6.65
N VAL A 263 22.45 -23.40 -5.75
CA VAL A 263 22.88 -22.94 -4.43
C VAL A 263 24.39 -22.69 -4.45
N TYR A 264 24.81 -21.52 -3.98
CA TYR A 264 26.22 -21.20 -3.75
C TYR A 264 26.58 -21.52 -2.31
N ARG A 265 27.29 -22.62 -2.07
CA ARG A 265 27.69 -23.12 -0.75
C ARG A 265 29.07 -22.58 -0.39
N ARG A 266 29.15 -21.85 0.74
CA ARG A 266 30.44 -21.39 1.29
C ARG A 266 31.21 -22.53 1.95
N PRO A 267 32.54 -22.36 2.18
CA PRO A 267 33.37 -23.40 2.86
C PRO A 267 32.91 -23.74 4.28
N ASP A 268 32.23 -22.86 4.97
CA ASP A 268 31.66 -23.08 6.30
C ASP A 268 30.31 -23.82 6.26
N GLY A 269 29.83 -24.19 5.08
CA GLY A 269 28.54 -24.86 4.87
C GLY A 269 27.34 -23.94 4.77
N THR A 270 27.50 -22.63 4.96
CA THR A 270 26.40 -21.67 4.77
C THR A 270 26.13 -21.39 3.30
N THR A 271 24.95 -20.84 2.99
CA THR A 271 24.57 -20.40 1.63
C THR A 271 24.91 -18.93 1.41
N ALA A 272 25.45 -18.61 0.22
CA ALA A 272 25.51 -17.23 -0.23
C ALA A 272 24.15 -16.84 -0.84
N THR A 273 23.41 -15.95 -0.18
CA THR A 273 22.10 -15.48 -0.59
C THR A 273 22.18 -14.04 -1.09
N PHE A 274 21.37 -13.70 -2.09
CA PHE A 274 21.42 -12.40 -2.77
C PHE A 274 20.04 -11.74 -2.80
N ALA A 275 19.95 -10.52 -2.25
CA ALA A 275 18.72 -9.75 -2.29
C ALA A 275 18.38 -9.26 -3.72
N ASP A 276 19.37 -9.04 -4.56
CA ASP A 276 19.22 -8.58 -5.94
C ASP A 276 20.46 -8.87 -6.80
N LYS A 277 20.36 -8.55 -8.07
CA LYS A 277 21.44 -8.75 -9.06
C LYS A 277 22.72 -7.97 -8.71
N LEU A 278 22.61 -6.75 -8.16
CA LEU A 278 23.77 -5.95 -7.77
C LEU A 278 24.53 -6.63 -6.62
N ALA A 279 23.81 -7.20 -5.65
CA ALA A 279 24.42 -7.95 -4.56
C ALA A 279 25.14 -9.21 -5.08
N PHE A 280 24.56 -9.89 -6.07
CA PHE A 280 25.17 -11.05 -6.71
C PHE A 280 26.45 -10.65 -7.49
N GLU A 281 26.39 -9.62 -8.32
CA GLU A 281 27.53 -9.14 -9.12
C GLU A 281 28.68 -8.61 -8.25
N ALA A 282 28.38 -8.10 -7.05
CA ALA A 282 29.38 -7.59 -6.10
C ALA A 282 29.98 -8.69 -5.20
N ALA A 283 29.40 -9.89 -5.16
CA ALA A 283 29.81 -10.95 -4.26
C ALA A 283 31.08 -11.66 -4.74
N ASP A 284 32.00 -11.92 -3.83
CA ASP A 284 33.10 -12.84 -4.08
C ASP A 284 32.63 -14.28 -3.85
N LEU A 285 32.51 -15.03 -4.94
CA LEU A 285 32.04 -16.41 -4.97
C LEU A 285 33.17 -17.40 -5.32
N SER A 286 34.41 -16.93 -5.33
CA SER A 286 35.57 -17.74 -5.74
C SER A 286 35.78 -19.02 -4.92
N ASP A 287 35.43 -18.97 -3.64
CA ASP A 287 35.55 -20.08 -2.69
C ASP A 287 34.25 -20.90 -2.53
N CYS A 288 33.15 -20.48 -3.20
CA CYS A 288 31.89 -21.20 -3.13
C CYS A 288 31.86 -22.42 -4.04
N THR A 289 31.24 -23.50 -3.58
CA THR A 289 30.84 -24.63 -4.44
C THR A 289 29.42 -24.42 -4.94
N ILE A 290 29.20 -24.73 -6.23
CA ILE A 290 27.85 -24.69 -6.82
C ILE A 290 27.20 -26.05 -6.59
N GLU A 291 26.01 -26.03 -5.98
CA GLU A 291 25.20 -27.22 -5.73
C GLU A 291 23.91 -27.10 -6.58
N GLU A 292 23.74 -28.06 -7.49
CA GLU A 292 22.55 -28.17 -8.33
C GLU A 292 21.41 -28.86 -7.55
N PRO A 293 20.14 -28.55 -7.86
CA PRO A 293 19.01 -29.29 -7.30
C PRO A 293 19.12 -30.79 -7.57
N PRO A 294 18.88 -31.66 -6.57
CA PRO A 294 18.96 -33.11 -6.76
C PRO A 294 17.96 -33.66 -7.78
N ILE A 295 16.85 -32.95 -7.95
CA ILE A 295 15.80 -33.19 -8.95
C ILE A 295 15.40 -31.82 -9.51
N GLU A 296 15.19 -31.72 -10.83
CA GLU A 296 14.68 -30.49 -11.44
C GLU A 296 13.37 -30.04 -10.78
N GLY A 297 13.19 -28.74 -10.64
CA GLY A 297 12.06 -28.16 -9.95
C GLY A 297 12.21 -28.03 -8.43
N MET A 298 13.26 -28.58 -7.83
CA MET A 298 13.53 -28.36 -6.41
C MET A 298 14.25 -27.04 -6.15
N ILE A 299 13.94 -26.48 -4.98
CA ILE A 299 14.60 -25.31 -4.40
C ILE A 299 15.12 -25.66 -3.00
N TYR A 300 16.22 -25.05 -2.58
CA TYR A 300 16.75 -25.22 -1.24
C TYR A 300 16.00 -24.29 -0.29
N ALA A 301 15.17 -24.82 0.59
CA ALA A 301 14.24 -24.05 1.39
C ALA A 301 14.90 -22.92 2.20
N PRO A 302 16.08 -23.14 2.88
CA PRO A 302 16.75 -22.04 3.58
C PRO A 302 17.22 -20.90 2.69
N ASP A 303 17.65 -21.20 1.45
CA ASP A 303 18.09 -20.13 0.52
C ASP A 303 16.89 -19.28 0.07
N ILE A 304 15.75 -19.90 -0.22
CA ILE A 304 14.53 -19.15 -0.60
C ILE A 304 14.03 -18.31 0.55
N TRP A 305 14.01 -18.86 1.77
CA TRP A 305 13.67 -18.12 2.97
C TRP A 305 14.58 -16.92 3.18
N ASN A 306 15.89 -17.12 3.12
CA ASN A 306 16.86 -16.05 3.25
C ASN A 306 16.70 -14.96 2.17
N ARG A 307 16.32 -15.31 0.93
CA ARG A 307 16.02 -14.33 -0.13
C ARG A 307 14.76 -13.52 0.17
N ILE A 308 13.72 -14.13 0.73
CA ILE A 308 12.52 -13.42 1.20
C ILE A 308 12.92 -12.41 2.28
N ILE A 309 13.67 -12.87 3.31
CA ILE A 309 14.13 -12.03 4.42
C ILE A 309 15.00 -10.86 3.93
N ALA A 310 15.99 -11.15 3.08
CA ALA A 310 16.89 -10.13 2.53
C ALA A 310 16.14 -9.09 1.68
N SER A 311 15.14 -9.52 0.90
CA SER A 311 14.29 -8.61 0.12
C SER A 311 13.38 -7.78 1.02
N ALA A 312 12.76 -8.38 2.04
CA ALA A 312 11.94 -7.67 3.02
C ALA A 312 12.77 -6.62 3.79
N HIS A 313 13.97 -6.97 4.23
CA HIS A 313 14.89 -6.04 4.89
C HIS A 313 15.28 -4.86 3.99
N LYS A 314 15.58 -5.12 2.71
CA LYS A 314 16.08 -4.09 1.77
C LYS A 314 14.98 -3.22 1.17
N TYR A 315 13.81 -3.83 0.84
CA TYR A 315 12.75 -3.22 0.04
C TYR A 315 11.41 -3.14 0.77
N ALA A 316 11.30 -3.68 2.00
CA ALA A 316 10.06 -3.82 2.78
C ALA A 316 9.00 -4.72 2.09
N GLU A 317 9.41 -5.58 1.18
CA GLU A 317 8.58 -6.54 0.45
C GLU A 317 9.44 -7.73 -0.03
N PRO A 318 8.84 -8.94 -0.16
CA PRO A 318 7.45 -9.30 0.10
C PRO A 318 7.12 -9.42 1.59
N GLY A 319 5.82 -9.32 1.93
CA GLY A 319 5.28 -9.78 3.21
C GLY A 319 5.14 -11.30 3.23
N ILE A 320 4.86 -11.87 4.41
CA ILE A 320 4.62 -13.30 4.59
C ILE A 320 3.18 -13.53 5.06
N ILE A 321 2.56 -14.58 4.51
CA ILE A 321 1.28 -15.12 4.97
C ILE A 321 1.50 -16.60 5.30
N PHE A 322 1.23 -16.97 6.57
CA PHE A 322 1.26 -18.35 7.03
C PHE A 322 -0.07 -19.00 6.66
N ILE A 323 -0.16 -19.56 5.45
CA ILE A 323 -1.44 -19.95 4.85
C ILE A 323 -2.10 -21.13 5.60
N ASP A 324 -1.31 -22.03 6.20
CA ASP A 324 -1.85 -23.12 7.02
C ASP A 324 -2.45 -22.58 8.31
N GLU A 325 -1.84 -21.54 8.93
CA GLU A 325 -2.43 -20.87 10.08
C GLU A 325 -3.74 -20.18 9.73
N VAL A 326 -3.81 -19.49 8.59
CA VAL A 326 -5.06 -18.92 8.08
C VAL A 326 -6.14 -19.98 7.95
N ASN A 327 -5.82 -21.14 7.36
CA ASN A 327 -6.78 -22.19 7.08
C ASN A 327 -7.11 -23.06 8.32
N ARG A 328 -6.26 -23.12 9.35
CA ARG A 328 -6.62 -23.72 10.66
C ARG A 328 -7.81 -23.02 11.32
N HIS A 329 -7.94 -21.70 11.10
CA HIS A 329 -9.02 -20.87 11.61
C HIS A 329 -10.15 -20.65 10.59
N ASN A 330 -10.14 -21.34 9.46
CA ASN A 330 -11.18 -21.27 8.45
C ASN A 330 -12.35 -22.20 8.80
N HIS A 331 -13.37 -21.66 9.44
CA HIS A 331 -14.58 -22.42 9.83
C HIS A 331 -15.50 -22.74 8.63
N MET A 332 -15.19 -22.21 7.43
CA MET A 332 -15.94 -22.41 6.20
C MET A 332 -15.31 -23.46 5.27
N MET A 333 -14.28 -24.17 5.71
CA MET A 333 -13.52 -25.13 4.90
C MET A 333 -14.41 -26.13 4.18
N LYS A 334 -15.48 -26.61 4.83
CA LYS A 334 -16.35 -27.66 4.26
C LYS A 334 -17.21 -27.18 3.10
N SER A 335 -17.66 -25.90 3.10
CA SER A 335 -18.55 -25.37 2.06
C SER A 335 -17.85 -24.47 1.04
N MET A 336 -16.80 -23.77 1.46
CA MET A 336 -16.10 -22.78 0.62
C MET A 336 -14.68 -23.21 0.21
N GLY A 337 -14.14 -24.29 0.83
CA GLY A 337 -12.76 -24.72 0.64
C GLY A 337 -11.74 -23.81 1.34
N PRO A 338 -10.45 -23.93 0.99
CA PRO A 338 -9.39 -23.14 1.58
C PRO A 338 -9.39 -21.67 1.13
N ILE A 339 -8.81 -20.84 1.96
CA ILE A 339 -8.52 -19.44 1.67
C ILE A 339 -7.11 -19.38 1.06
N PHE A 340 -6.94 -18.58 -0.01
CA PHE A 340 -5.69 -18.43 -0.76
C PHE A 340 -5.18 -16.99 -0.84
N ALA A 341 -6.01 -16.00 -0.50
CA ALA A 341 -5.68 -14.62 -0.74
C ALA A 341 -6.27 -13.68 0.31
N CYS A 342 -5.70 -12.48 0.38
CA CYS A 342 -6.17 -11.40 1.25
C CYS A 342 -6.27 -10.07 0.51
N ASN A 343 -6.88 -9.08 1.15
CA ASN A 343 -6.96 -7.70 0.67
C ASN A 343 -5.58 -6.98 0.68
N PRO A 344 -5.46 -5.76 0.12
CA PRO A 344 -4.17 -5.06 -0.02
C PRO A 344 -3.39 -4.80 1.26
N CYS A 345 -4.06 -4.74 2.42
CA CYS A 345 -3.42 -4.47 3.71
C CYS A 345 -3.24 -5.72 4.59
N GLY A 346 -3.71 -6.90 4.13
CA GLY A 346 -3.49 -8.18 4.78
C GLY A 346 -4.43 -8.50 5.96
N GLU A 347 -5.33 -7.59 6.34
CA GLU A 347 -6.24 -7.80 7.47
C GLU A 347 -7.45 -8.67 7.13
N GLN A 348 -7.73 -8.92 5.85
CA GLN A 348 -8.88 -9.71 5.39
C GLN A 348 -8.43 -10.88 4.52
N GLN A 349 -8.29 -12.04 5.13
CA GLN A 349 -8.09 -13.33 4.46
C GLN A 349 -9.47 -13.84 4.00
N LEU A 350 -9.72 -13.84 2.71
CA LEU A 350 -11.07 -14.07 2.16
C LEU A 350 -11.08 -15.17 1.08
N HIS A 351 -12.18 -15.90 1.01
CA HIS A 351 -12.47 -16.75 -0.12
C HIS A 351 -12.67 -15.92 -1.40
N PHE A 352 -12.47 -16.51 -2.57
CA PHE A 352 -12.67 -15.85 -3.85
C PHE A 352 -14.07 -15.25 -3.99
N ASN A 353 -14.14 -14.11 -4.65
CA ASN A 353 -15.35 -13.33 -4.87
C ASN A 353 -16.04 -12.91 -3.56
N ASN A 354 -15.29 -12.83 -2.46
CA ASN A 354 -15.81 -12.27 -1.21
C ASN A 354 -15.34 -10.84 -1.00
N SER A 355 -16.06 -10.12 -0.16
CA SER A 355 -15.66 -8.77 0.26
C SER A 355 -16.10 -8.49 1.69
N CYS A 356 -15.35 -7.64 2.39
CA CYS A 356 -15.67 -7.27 3.76
C CYS A 356 -15.79 -5.75 3.90
N ASN A 357 -16.78 -5.34 4.71
CA ASN A 357 -16.88 -3.98 5.18
C ASN A 357 -16.29 -3.86 6.59
N LEU A 358 -15.62 -2.74 6.85
CA LEU A 358 -14.81 -2.56 8.04
C LEU A 358 -15.26 -1.35 8.85
N GLY A 359 -14.98 -1.40 10.15
CA GLY A 359 -15.14 -0.26 11.04
C GLY A 359 -14.30 -0.45 12.30
N SER A 360 -13.92 0.65 12.94
CA SER A 360 -13.01 0.60 14.08
C SER A 360 -13.53 1.41 15.25
N ILE A 361 -13.50 0.79 16.42
CA ILE A 361 -13.81 1.43 17.71
C ILE A 361 -12.56 2.15 18.20
N ASP A 362 -12.69 3.41 18.61
CA ASP A 362 -11.60 4.16 19.26
C ASP A 362 -11.56 3.80 20.75
N VAL A 363 -10.70 2.83 21.09
CA VAL A 363 -10.66 2.30 22.47
C VAL A 363 -10.14 3.32 23.49
N ALA A 364 -9.36 4.33 23.07
CA ALA A 364 -8.89 5.39 23.96
C ALA A 364 -10.04 6.24 24.52
N ARG A 365 -11.22 6.24 23.87
CA ARG A 365 -12.40 6.97 24.34
C ARG A 365 -13.17 6.26 25.44
N PHE A 366 -12.77 5.07 25.80
CA PHE A 366 -13.38 4.29 26.90
C PHE A 366 -12.52 4.36 28.17
N TYR A 367 -11.50 5.20 28.18
CA TYR A 367 -10.75 5.52 29.38
C TYR A 367 -11.50 6.51 30.26
N THR A 368 -11.55 6.21 31.55
CA THR A 368 -12.04 7.12 32.59
C THR A 368 -10.99 7.19 33.69
N PRO A 369 -10.50 8.39 34.04
CA PRO A 369 -9.56 8.54 35.15
C PRO A 369 -10.19 8.05 36.44
N SER A 370 -9.56 7.09 37.10
CA SER A 370 -9.87 6.64 38.45
C SER A 370 -8.81 7.17 39.41
N GLY A 371 -9.04 7.17 40.75
CA GLY A 371 -8.09 7.70 41.72
C GLY A 371 -6.72 7.03 41.66
N ASP A 372 -5.70 7.69 42.28
CA ASP A 372 -4.33 7.15 42.34
C ASP A 372 -4.31 5.71 42.86
N GLY A 373 -3.75 4.78 42.05
CA GLY A 373 -3.64 3.35 42.39
C GLY A 373 -4.87 2.49 42.02
N ALA A 374 -5.79 3.00 41.17
CA ALA A 374 -6.88 2.20 40.63
C ALA A 374 -6.38 1.07 39.73
N ASP A 375 -7.07 -0.06 39.74
CA ASP A 375 -6.80 -1.16 38.80
C ASP A 375 -7.13 -0.71 37.36
N THR A 376 -6.38 -1.19 36.38
CA THR A 376 -6.61 -0.97 34.95
C THR A 376 -8.06 -1.25 34.55
N ASP A 377 -8.70 -2.27 35.19
CA ASP A 377 -10.09 -2.63 34.95
C ASP A 377 -11.08 -1.54 35.38
N GLU A 378 -10.75 -0.77 36.41
CA GLU A 378 -11.60 0.34 36.89
C GLU A 378 -11.48 1.58 36.02
N CYS A 379 -10.40 1.65 35.20
CA CYS A 379 -10.12 2.77 34.29
C CYS A 379 -10.72 2.59 32.90
N VAL A 380 -11.35 1.46 32.58
CA VAL A 380 -11.97 1.17 31.28
C VAL A 380 -13.47 0.98 31.45
N GLU A 381 -14.26 1.73 30.65
CA GLU A 381 -15.72 1.67 30.65
C GLU A 381 -16.26 0.43 29.90
N TRP A 382 -16.04 -0.77 30.43
CA TRP A 382 -16.38 -2.05 29.79
C TRP A 382 -17.86 -2.17 29.41
N GLU A 383 -18.80 -1.73 30.24
CA GLU A 383 -20.24 -1.77 29.91
C GLU A 383 -20.60 -0.87 28.72
N ARG A 384 -19.95 0.30 28.63
CA ARG A 384 -20.16 1.20 27.48
C ARG A 384 -19.50 0.60 26.23
N LEU A 385 -18.31 0.04 26.34
CA LEU A 385 -17.63 -0.67 25.25
C LEU A 385 -18.49 -1.84 24.73
N ALA A 386 -19.12 -2.63 25.60
CA ALA A 386 -20.03 -3.70 25.19
C ALA A 386 -21.20 -3.16 24.36
N ARG A 387 -21.88 -2.10 24.84
CA ARG A 387 -23.01 -1.49 24.10
C ARG A 387 -22.58 -0.97 22.74
N VAL A 388 -21.44 -0.27 22.67
CA VAL A 388 -20.89 0.24 21.41
C VAL A 388 -20.49 -0.90 20.49
N THR A 389 -19.88 -1.97 20.99
CA THR A 389 -19.54 -3.17 20.21
C THR A 389 -20.78 -3.81 19.58
N HIS A 390 -21.87 -3.95 20.33
CA HIS A 390 -23.12 -4.51 19.82
C HIS A 390 -23.73 -3.66 18.69
N ILE A 391 -23.84 -2.34 18.88
CA ILE A 391 -24.41 -1.46 17.85
C ILE A 391 -23.51 -1.34 16.61
N CYS A 392 -22.18 -1.40 16.78
CA CYS A 392 -21.23 -1.41 15.67
C CYS A 392 -21.28 -2.71 14.88
N THR A 393 -21.43 -3.85 15.53
CA THR A 393 -21.62 -5.15 14.84
C THR A 393 -22.92 -5.13 14.01
N GLN A 394 -24.00 -4.60 14.59
CA GLN A 394 -25.27 -4.41 13.87
C GLN A 394 -25.13 -3.42 12.69
N PHE A 395 -24.37 -2.33 12.88
CA PHE A 395 -24.08 -1.38 11.81
C PHE A 395 -23.39 -2.06 10.62
N LEU A 396 -22.34 -2.84 10.88
CA LEU A 396 -21.60 -3.54 9.83
C LEU A 396 -22.45 -4.63 9.14
N ASP A 397 -23.29 -5.36 9.86
CA ASP A 397 -24.25 -6.28 9.24
C ASP A 397 -25.27 -5.53 8.35
N ASN A 398 -25.78 -4.39 8.80
CA ASN A 398 -26.69 -3.56 8.04
C ASN A 398 -26.03 -2.95 6.78
N VAL A 399 -24.72 -2.67 6.80
CA VAL A 399 -23.97 -2.20 5.64
C VAL A 399 -24.02 -3.22 4.49
N ILE A 400 -24.01 -4.53 4.77
CA ILE A 400 -24.15 -5.58 3.75
C ILE A 400 -25.49 -5.46 3.01
N ASP A 401 -26.57 -5.16 3.74
CA ASP A 401 -27.92 -5.06 3.16
C ASP A 401 -28.20 -3.69 2.52
N ALA A 402 -27.51 -2.62 2.97
CA ALA A 402 -27.64 -1.27 2.44
C ALA A 402 -26.70 -0.97 1.27
N GLY A 403 -25.62 -1.74 1.12
CA GLY A 403 -24.55 -1.55 0.13
C GLY A 403 -24.94 -2.03 -1.27
N TYR A 404 -24.26 -1.46 -2.26
CA TYR A 404 -24.31 -1.92 -3.64
C TYR A 404 -23.03 -2.70 -3.94
N PHE A 405 -23.16 -3.86 -4.57
CA PHE A 405 -22.03 -4.67 -5.04
C PHE A 405 -21.90 -4.52 -6.56
N PRO A 406 -20.73 -4.08 -7.06
CA PRO A 406 -20.57 -3.82 -8.49
C PRO A 406 -20.50 -5.09 -9.35
N LEU A 407 -20.20 -6.24 -8.74
CA LEU A 407 -20.10 -7.54 -9.39
C LEU A 407 -21.10 -8.52 -8.76
N PRO A 408 -21.97 -9.18 -9.57
CA PRO A 408 -23.00 -10.10 -9.07
C PRO A 408 -22.46 -11.27 -8.26
N ASP A 409 -21.31 -11.84 -8.66
CA ASP A 409 -20.69 -12.98 -7.97
C ASP A 409 -20.24 -12.59 -6.55
N ILE A 410 -19.78 -11.35 -6.39
CA ILE A 410 -19.41 -10.82 -5.06
C ILE A 410 -20.68 -10.65 -4.21
N GLU A 411 -21.75 -10.11 -4.78
CA GLU A 411 -23.02 -9.96 -4.06
C GLU A 411 -23.53 -11.30 -3.56
N ASP A 412 -23.48 -12.34 -4.38
CA ASP A 412 -23.90 -13.70 -4.01
C ASP A 412 -23.08 -14.25 -2.84
N VAL A 413 -21.74 -14.23 -2.97
CA VAL A 413 -20.84 -14.77 -1.94
C VAL A 413 -20.98 -13.98 -0.62
N VAL A 414 -20.99 -12.65 -0.68
CA VAL A 414 -21.14 -11.80 0.51
C VAL A 414 -22.47 -12.03 1.22
N LYS A 415 -23.56 -12.18 0.49
CA LYS A 415 -24.88 -12.45 1.10
C LYS A 415 -24.97 -13.85 1.69
N ARG A 416 -24.24 -14.84 1.14
CA ARG A 416 -24.20 -16.20 1.71
C ARG A 416 -23.34 -16.28 2.97
N THR A 417 -22.25 -15.51 3.05
CA THR A 417 -21.27 -15.57 4.14
C THR A 417 -21.43 -14.46 5.18
N ARG A 418 -21.87 -13.26 4.77
CA ARG A 418 -22.08 -12.05 5.58
C ARG A 418 -20.86 -11.66 6.42
N PRO A 419 -19.69 -11.39 5.80
CA PRO A 419 -18.50 -10.98 6.52
C PRO A 419 -18.63 -9.57 7.08
N VAL A 420 -18.21 -9.36 8.32
CA VAL A 420 -18.03 -8.04 8.92
C VAL A 420 -16.68 -7.99 9.62
N GLY A 421 -16.02 -6.84 9.57
CA GLY A 421 -14.70 -6.63 10.14
C GLY A 421 -14.73 -5.49 11.16
N LEU A 422 -15.11 -5.79 12.40
CA LEU A 422 -15.02 -4.86 13.51
C LEU A 422 -13.62 -4.92 14.13
N GLY A 423 -12.92 -3.78 14.14
CA GLY A 423 -11.59 -3.65 14.73
C GLY A 423 -11.52 -2.50 15.73
N ILE A 424 -10.30 -2.15 16.08
CA ILE A 424 -10.00 -1.05 16.99
C ILE A 424 -9.04 -0.04 16.36
N MET A 425 -8.99 1.14 16.91
CA MET A 425 -7.96 2.17 16.81
C MET A 425 -7.77 2.81 18.18
N GLY A 426 -6.72 3.60 18.38
CA GLY A 426 -6.48 4.28 19.64
C GLY A 426 -5.84 3.41 20.74
N PHE A 427 -5.32 2.23 20.40
CA PHE A 427 -4.71 1.34 21.42
C PHE A 427 -3.47 1.95 22.08
N ALA A 428 -2.58 2.56 21.30
CA ALA A 428 -1.41 3.21 21.86
C ALA A 428 -1.78 4.40 22.76
N ASP A 429 -2.83 5.14 22.41
CA ASP A 429 -3.33 6.25 23.22
C ASP A 429 -4.02 5.73 24.51
N LEU A 430 -4.69 4.58 24.45
CA LEU A 430 -5.21 3.92 25.65
C LEU A 430 -4.06 3.53 26.60
N CYS A 431 -2.98 2.96 26.07
CA CYS A 431 -1.77 2.65 26.87
C CYS A 431 -1.22 3.91 27.56
N LEU A 432 -1.07 5.02 26.81
CA LEU A 432 -0.61 6.29 27.38
C LEU A 432 -1.52 6.80 28.51
N ASN A 433 -2.84 6.75 28.32
CA ASN A 433 -3.82 7.16 29.33
C ASN A 433 -3.73 6.31 30.60
N LEU A 434 -3.39 5.03 30.48
CA LEU A 434 -3.25 4.08 31.58
C LEU A 434 -1.84 4.09 32.20
N GLY A 435 -0.89 4.84 31.63
CA GLY A 435 0.52 4.84 32.09
C GLY A 435 1.28 3.55 31.73
N ILE A 436 0.80 2.79 30.73
CA ILE A 436 1.36 1.52 30.27
C ILE A 436 2.31 1.78 29.09
N THR A 437 3.49 1.15 29.12
CA THR A 437 4.44 1.22 27.99
C THR A 437 3.99 0.29 26.89
N TYR A 438 3.83 0.79 25.68
CA TYR A 438 3.50 -0.02 24.49
C TYR A 438 4.60 -1.07 24.25
N GLY A 439 4.23 -2.34 24.07
CA GLY A 439 5.14 -3.46 23.89
C GLY A 439 5.55 -4.16 25.20
N SER A 440 5.21 -3.60 26.38
CA SER A 440 5.43 -4.28 27.67
C SER A 440 4.43 -5.42 27.90
N ASP A 441 4.75 -6.32 28.84
CA ASP A 441 3.87 -7.42 29.24
C ASP A 441 2.47 -6.92 29.63
N GLU A 442 2.39 -5.77 30.35
CA GLU A 442 1.11 -5.16 30.72
C GLU A 442 0.31 -4.73 29.49
N SER A 443 1.00 -4.23 28.46
CA SER A 443 0.33 -3.83 27.21
C SER A 443 -0.17 -5.04 26.41
N LEU A 444 0.55 -6.18 26.47
CA LEU A 444 0.11 -7.44 25.85
C LEU A 444 -1.13 -7.98 26.55
N GLU A 445 -1.13 -8.02 27.90
CA GLU A 445 -2.29 -8.41 28.69
C GLU A 445 -3.50 -7.48 28.42
N LEU A 446 -3.29 -6.18 28.35
CA LEU A 446 -4.33 -5.21 28.01
C LEU A 446 -4.90 -5.49 26.61
N MET A 447 -4.04 -5.77 25.62
CA MET A 447 -4.46 -6.10 24.25
C MET A 447 -5.34 -7.35 24.21
N GLU A 448 -4.90 -8.43 24.87
CA GLU A 448 -5.67 -9.67 24.94
C GLU A 448 -7.04 -9.46 25.63
N ARG A 449 -7.08 -8.65 26.67
CA ARG A 449 -8.34 -8.33 27.38
C ARG A 449 -9.29 -7.52 26.53
N VAL A 450 -8.80 -6.43 25.90
CA VAL A 450 -9.62 -5.53 25.08
C VAL A 450 -10.16 -6.30 23.87
N MET A 451 -9.28 -6.98 23.12
CA MET A 451 -9.71 -7.72 21.93
C MET A 451 -10.55 -8.94 22.24
N GLY A 452 -10.21 -9.69 23.31
CA GLY A 452 -11.02 -10.81 23.78
C GLY A 452 -12.43 -10.39 24.19
N PHE A 453 -12.56 -9.25 24.87
CA PHE A 453 -13.83 -8.66 25.22
C PHE A 453 -14.64 -8.25 23.99
N ILE A 454 -14.06 -7.46 23.07
CA ILE A 454 -14.72 -7.02 21.84
C ILE A 454 -15.14 -8.21 20.99
N ARG A 455 -14.28 -9.23 20.80
CA ARG A 455 -14.60 -10.45 20.07
C ARG A 455 -15.82 -11.15 20.66
N LYS A 456 -15.81 -11.39 21.96
CA LYS A 456 -16.92 -12.06 22.66
C LYS A 456 -18.24 -11.28 22.54
N GLU A 457 -18.20 -9.96 22.75
CA GLU A 457 -19.40 -9.12 22.63
C GLU A 457 -19.90 -9.02 21.17
N SER A 458 -19.01 -8.98 20.18
CA SER A 458 -19.37 -9.02 18.76
C SER A 458 -20.07 -10.32 18.37
N TRP A 459 -19.57 -11.47 18.87
CA TRP A 459 -20.25 -12.76 18.65
C TRP A 459 -21.59 -12.85 19.34
N LYS A 460 -21.73 -12.33 20.58
CA LYS A 460 -23.06 -12.22 21.23
C LYS A 460 -24.02 -11.38 20.38
N ALA A 461 -23.56 -10.27 19.83
CA ALA A 461 -24.35 -9.42 18.93
C ALA A 461 -24.75 -10.17 17.65
N SER A 462 -23.81 -10.87 17.00
CA SER A 462 -24.06 -11.66 15.80
C SER A 462 -25.06 -12.80 16.04
N LEU A 463 -24.97 -13.51 17.17
CA LEU A 463 -25.93 -14.56 17.56
C LEU A 463 -27.33 -13.97 17.76
N LYS A 464 -27.43 -12.82 18.42
CA LYS A 464 -28.70 -12.10 18.60
C LYS A 464 -29.31 -11.66 17.27
N LEU A 465 -28.48 -11.04 16.39
CA LEU A 465 -28.91 -10.62 15.05
C LEU A 465 -29.37 -11.82 14.22
N GLY A 466 -28.67 -12.95 14.29
CA GLY A 466 -29.08 -14.16 13.58
C GLY A 466 -30.37 -14.76 14.08
N SER A 467 -30.66 -14.66 15.38
CA SER A 467 -31.96 -15.07 15.92
C SER A 467 -33.09 -14.16 15.47
N GLU A 468 -32.81 -12.85 15.23
CA GLU A 468 -33.82 -11.85 14.83
C GLU A 468 -34.01 -11.75 13.30
N LYS A 469 -32.91 -11.84 12.53
CA LYS A 469 -32.88 -11.59 11.08
C LYS A 469 -32.58 -12.84 10.24
N GLY A 470 -32.34 -13.99 10.88
CA GLY A 470 -31.90 -15.24 10.25
C GLY A 470 -30.36 -15.40 10.27
N VAL A 471 -29.88 -16.62 10.28
CA VAL A 471 -28.46 -16.97 10.26
C VAL A 471 -27.86 -16.74 8.87
N PHE A 472 -26.52 -16.68 8.77
CA PHE A 472 -25.90 -16.68 7.45
C PHE A 472 -26.11 -18.02 6.74
N PRO A 473 -26.37 -18.02 5.41
CA PRO A 473 -26.81 -19.23 4.68
C PRO A 473 -25.85 -20.44 4.76
N GLU A 474 -24.53 -20.20 4.75
CA GLU A 474 -23.51 -21.27 4.77
C GLU A 474 -23.32 -21.95 6.13
N LEU A 475 -24.01 -21.50 7.19
CA LEU A 475 -23.88 -22.07 8.54
C LEU A 475 -24.19 -23.56 8.56
N GLU A 476 -25.23 -24.02 7.86
CA GLU A 476 -25.69 -25.42 7.99
C GLU A 476 -24.61 -26.42 7.56
N ALA A 477 -23.89 -26.12 6.49
CA ALA A 477 -22.78 -26.97 6.03
C ALA A 477 -21.61 -27.02 7.03
N ASN A 478 -21.43 -25.96 7.81
CA ASN A 478 -20.28 -25.75 8.72
C ASN A 478 -20.68 -25.74 10.20
N ARG A 479 -21.91 -26.12 10.54
CA ARG A 479 -22.51 -26.01 11.87
C ARG A 479 -21.65 -26.61 12.99
N GLU A 480 -21.00 -27.75 12.76
CA GLU A 480 -20.17 -28.41 13.75
C GLU A 480 -18.91 -27.59 14.08
N SER A 481 -18.27 -27.04 13.05
CA SER A 481 -17.11 -26.13 13.20
C SER A 481 -17.50 -24.89 14.02
N TYR A 482 -18.62 -24.24 13.67
CA TYR A 482 -19.11 -23.07 14.40
C TYR A 482 -19.56 -23.40 15.84
N ALA A 483 -20.13 -24.58 16.08
CA ALA A 483 -20.50 -24.97 17.45
C ALA A 483 -19.25 -25.10 18.36
N ARG A 484 -18.18 -25.73 17.87
CA ARG A 484 -16.91 -25.82 18.60
C ARG A 484 -16.33 -24.41 18.81
N PHE A 485 -16.23 -23.62 17.74
CA PHE A 485 -15.69 -22.27 17.79
C PHE A 485 -16.43 -21.37 18.79
N ILE A 486 -17.76 -21.24 18.67
CA ILE A 486 -18.56 -20.32 19.49
C ILE A 486 -18.62 -20.78 20.98
N TYR A 487 -18.79 -22.08 21.22
CA TYR A 487 -18.99 -22.55 22.58
C TYR A 487 -17.68 -22.87 23.30
N ASP A 488 -16.72 -23.48 22.61
CA ASP A 488 -15.52 -23.99 23.26
C ASP A 488 -14.35 -23.00 23.19
N GLU A 489 -14.21 -22.24 22.07
CA GLU A 489 -13.12 -21.27 21.90
C GLU A 489 -13.52 -19.86 22.38
N ILE A 490 -14.67 -19.31 21.94
CA ILE A 490 -15.15 -18.00 22.41
C ILE A 490 -15.70 -18.07 23.83
N GLY A 491 -16.17 -19.25 24.28
CA GLY A 491 -16.69 -19.47 25.63
C GLY A 491 -18.08 -18.82 25.84
N ILE A 492 -18.93 -18.86 24.82
CA ILE A 492 -20.36 -18.50 24.95
C ILE A 492 -21.11 -19.74 25.49
N SER A 493 -22.04 -19.52 26.42
CA SER A 493 -22.82 -20.60 27.02
C SER A 493 -23.60 -21.40 25.97
N ARG A 494 -23.60 -22.74 26.10
CA ARG A 494 -24.41 -23.64 25.24
C ARG A 494 -25.95 -23.46 25.41
N ASP A 495 -26.37 -22.67 26.39
CA ASP A 495 -27.78 -22.25 26.54
C ASP A 495 -28.18 -21.20 25.50
N VAL A 496 -27.22 -20.50 24.90
CA VAL A 496 -27.44 -19.57 23.82
C VAL A 496 -27.54 -20.36 22.49
N PRO A 497 -28.63 -20.21 21.72
CA PRO A 497 -28.78 -20.91 20.46
C PRO A 497 -27.64 -20.55 19.48
N LEU A 498 -27.19 -21.54 18.70
CA LEU A 498 -26.18 -21.32 17.64
C LEU A 498 -26.86 -20.67 16.42
N THR A 499 -26.97 -19.36 16.46
CA THR A 499 -27.62 -18.56 15.44
C THR A 499 -26.75 -17.39 14.95
N PRO A 500 -25.48 -17.61 14.52
CA PRO A 500 -24.65 -16.52 14.03
C PRO A 500 -25.22 -15.91 12.75
N ARG A 501 -25.25 -14.57 12.69
CA ARG A 501 -25.63 -13.81 11.51
C ARG A 501 -24.50 -13.65 10.49
N ASN A 502 -23.27 -13.70 10.97
CA ASN A 502 -22.04 -13.44 10.25
C ASN A 502 -21.11 -14.64 10.34
N TYR A 503 -20.28 -14.86 9.31
CA TYR A 503 -19.31 -15.96 9.36
C TYR A 503 -18.05 -15.57 10.15
N GLU A 504 -17.73 -14.27 10.21
CA GLU A 504 -16.67 -13.66 11.01
C GLU A 504 -17.11 -12.27 11.47
N VAL A 505 -16.54 -11.76 12.55
CA VAL A 505 -16.95 -10.48 13.12
C VAL A 505 -15.80 -9.52 13.40
N THR A 506 -14.56 -10.02 13.63
CA THR A 506 -13.44 -9.16 14.01
C THR A 506 -12.27 -9.21 13.04
N THR A 507 -11.68 -8.04 12.81
CA THR A 507 -10.43 -7.80 12.07
C THR A 507 -9.82 -6.48 12.52
N ILE A 508 -8.50 -6.29 12.37
CA ILE A 508 -7.88 -4.99 12.67
C ILE A 508 -7.35 -4.38 11.38
N ALA A 509 -8.05 -3.34 10.92
CA ALA A 509 -7.68 -2.56 9.75
C ALA A 509 -6.62 -1.50 10.06
N PRO A 510 -5.88 -0.97 9.05
CA PRO A 510 -4.84 0.05 9.28
C PRO A 510 -5.35 1.36 9.87
N THR A 511 -6.59 1.76 9.62
CA THR A 511 -7.26 2.99 10.05
C THR A 511 -6.54 4.32 9.71
N GLY A 512 -5.58 4.31 8.81
CA GLY A 512 -4.62 5.40 8.55
C GLY A 512 -5.23 6.78 8.23
N THR A 513 -6.51 6.85 7.80
CA THR A 513 -7.20 8.13 7.55
C THR A 513 -8.33 8.36 8.56
N ILE A 514 -9.06 7.32 8.96
CA ILE A 514 -10.15 7.47 9.92
C ILE A 514 -9.65 7.81 11.33
N SER A 515 -8.45 7.34 11.72
CA SER A 515 -7.80 7.74 12.97
C SER A 515 -7.47 9.23 13.02
N LEU A 516 -7.16 9.86 11.87
CA LEU A 516 -6.97 11.32 11.78
C LEU A 516 -8.27 12.10 12.04
N VAL A 517 -9.43 11.52 11.69
CA VAL A 517 -10.75 12.08 12.01
C VAL A 517 -11.10 11.84 13.47
N ALA A 518 -10.77 10.65 13.99
CA ALA A 518 -10.95 10.34 15.41
C ALA A 518 -9.98 11.12 16.30
N GLU A 519 -8.85 11.58 15.75
CA GLU A 519 -7.76 12.24 16.48
C GLU A 519 -7.14 11.31 17.53
N THR A 520 -6.77 10.09 17.09
CA THR A 520 -6.24 8.99 17.91
C THR A 520 -5.19 8.18 17.14
N SER A 521 -4.47 7.30 17.81
CA SER A 521 -3.52 6.37 17.18
C SER A 521 -4.17 5.40 16.20
N SER A 522 -3.45 4.98 15.16
CA SER A 522 -3.97 4.11 14.08
C SER A 522 -3.97 2.65 14.50
N GLY A 523 -5.13 1.97 14.42
CA GLY A 523 -5.23 0.52 14.69
C GLY A 523 -4.61 0.13 16.02
N ILE A 524 -3.70 -0.83 15.96
CA ILE A 524 -2.84 -1.24 17.06
C ILE A 524 -1.39 -0.78 16.88
N GLU A 525 -1.15 0.19 15.97
CA GLU A 525 0.18 0.75 15.79
C GLU A 525 0.59 1.64 16.97
N PRO A 526 1.87 1.67 17.35
CA PRO A 526 2.37 2.65 18.30
C PRO A 526 2.35 4.06 17.69
N ASN A 527 2.44 5.07 18.52
CA ASN A 527 2.56 6.45 18.06
C ASN A 527 3.88 6.63 17.31
N PHE A 528 3.82 7.11 16.06
CA PHE A 528 5.00 7.30 15.21
C PHE A 528 6.01 8.28 15.83
N SER A 529 5.53 9.42 16.31
CA SER A 529 6.30 10.47 16.97
C SER A 529 5.34 11.41 17.71
N TRP A 530 5.82 12.15 18.70
CA TRP A 530 4.99 13.09 19.47
C TRP A 530 4.71 14.39 18.72
N ALA A 531 5.54 14.72 17.74
CA ALA A 531 5.29 15.77 16.77
C ALA A 531 5.93 15.38 15.43
N TYR A 532 5.20 15.55 14.32
CA TYR A 532 5.66 15.16 13.00
C TYR A 532 5.02 15.98 11.88
N VAL A 533 5.66 15.98 10.75
CA VAL A 533 5.12 16.54 9.50
C VAL A 533 4.65 15.40 8.61
N ARG A 534 3.41 15.50 8.14
CA ARG A 534 2.84 14.58 7.16
C ARG A 534 2.70 15.27 5.82
N GLN A 535 3.28 14.66 4.79
CA GLN A 535 3.17 15.10 3.41
C GLN A 535 2.42 14.05 2.59
N ASP A 536 1.23 14.39 2.14
CA ASP A 536 0.38 13.51 1.33
C ASP A 536 -0.42 14.32 0.29
N THR A 537 -1.35 13.67 -0.41
CA THR A 537 -2.22 14.32 -1.40
C THR A 537 -3.07 15.47 -0.84
N LEU A 538 -3.17 15.59 0.48
CA LEU A 538 -3.88 16.69 1.17
C LEU A 538 -2.97 17.90 1.44
N GLY A 539 -1.67 17.79 1.12
CA GLY A 539 -0.65 18.80 1.38
C GLY A 539 0.20 18.49 2.62
N THR A 540 1.06 19.44 2.98
CA THR A 540 1.94 19.34 4.16
C THR A 540 1.19 19.84 5.39
N ARG A 541 1.21 19.06 6.48
CA ARG A 541 0.53 19.38 7.73
C ARG A 541 1.38 18.97 8.92
N THR A 542 1.42 19.85 9.93
CA THR A 542 2.06 19.57 11.21
C THR A 542 1.06 18.93 12.16
N TYR A 543 1.50 17.91 12.87
CA TYR A 543 0.76 17.22 13.92
C TYR A 543 1.52 17.29 15.24
N VAL A 544 0.80 17.44 16.33
CA VAL A 544 1.31 17.31 17.70
C VAL A 544 0.40 16.41 18.50
N HIS A 545 0.98 15.48 19.24
CA HIS A 545 0.25 14.55 20.08
C HIS A 545 -0.28 15.25 21.32
N THR A 546 -1.60 15.24 21.51
CA THR A 546 -2.25 15.99 22.60
C THR A 546 -1.80 15.51 23.97
N LEU A 547 -1.77 14.19 24.20
CA LEU A 547 -1.34 13.63 25.50
C LEU A 547 0.14 13.94 25.80
N ALA A 548 1.01 13.99 24.80
CA ALA A 548 2.40 14.37 25.01
C ALA A 548 2.54 15.85 25.37
N ALA A 549 1.75 16.72 24.74
CA ALA A 549 1.72 18.15 25.12
C ALA A 549 1.18 18.35 26.56
N GLU A 550 0.10 17.66 26.91
CA GLU A 550 -0.49 17.67 28.25
C GLU A 550 0.48 17.15 29.31
N ALA A 551 1.22 16.07 29.04
CA ALA A 551 2.27 15.53 29.93
C ALA A 551 3.43 16.51 30.15
N LEU A 552 3.71 17.37 29.17
CA LEU A 552 4.69 18.48 29.30
C LEU A 552 4.07 19.77 29.86
N GLY A 553 2.81 19.75 30.29
CA GLY A 553 2.14 20.88 30.95
C GLY A 553 1.71 22.01 29.98
N ILE A 554 1.60 21.76 28.70
CA ILE A 554 1.16 22.74 27.70
C ILE A 554 -0.20 22.36 27.10
N GLY A 555 -1.05 23.38 26.89
CA GLY A 555 -2.29 23.25 26.15
C GLY A 555 -2.09 23.47 24.66
N VAL A 556 -2.85 22.74 23.84
CA VAL A 556 -2.84 22.90 22.38
C VAL A 556 -4.21 23.33 21.91
N ASP A 557 -4.30 24.50 21.27
CA ASP A 557 -5.51 24.86 20.52
C ASP A 557 -5.46 24.17 19.13
N GLN A 558 -6.14 23.05 19.03
CA GLN A 558 -6.23 22.25 17.79
C GLN A 558 -6.96 22.97 16.65
N SER A 559 -7.60 24.11 16.89
CA SER A 559 -8.22 24.95 15.86
C SER A 559 -7.28 25.98 15.23
N SER A 560 -6.08 26.17 15.81
CA SER A 560 -5.07 27.14 15.38
C SER A 560 -3.83 26.46 14.82
N GLU A 561 -3.48 26.75 13.57
CA GLU A 561 -2.25 26.22 12.93
C GLU A 561 -0.99 26.70 13.63
N GLU A 562 -0.99 27.95 14.13
CA GLU A 562 0.13 28.53 14.88
C GLU A 562 0.31 27.85 16.26
N SER A 563 -0.80 27.56 16.96
CA SER A 563 -0.76 26.82 18.22
C SER A 563 -0.24 25.39 18.03
N ILE A 564 -0.71 24.68 17.00
CA ILE A 564 -0.26 23.33 16.67
C ILE A 564 1.24 23.34 16.38
N LYS A 565 1.73 24.28 15.57
CA LYS A 565 3.14 24.38 15.21
C LYS A 565 4.03 24.71 16.43
N SER A 566 3.66 25.71 17.21
CA SER A 566 4.41 26.09 18.42
C SER A 566 4.44 24.97 19.46
N ALA A 567 3.32 24.27 19.66
CA ALA A 567 3.27 23.11 20.54
C ALA A 567 4.12 21.95 20.01
N ALA A 568 4.13 21.71 18.70
CA ALA A 568 4.94 20.68 18.08
C ALA A 568 6.44 20.96 18.26
N GLU A 569 6.89 22.19 18.05
CA GLU A 569 8.27 22.63 18.30
C GLU A 569 8.65 22.42 19.77
N TYR A 570 7.78 22.83 20.70
CA TYR A 570 8.00 22.67 22.13
C TYR A 570 8.11 21.18 22.56
N VAL A 571 7.21 20.32 22.05
CA VAL A 571 7.21 18.88 22.35
C VAL A 571 8.50 18.21 21.84
N VAL A 572 8.98 18.59 20.65
CA VAL A 572 10.25 18.07 20.11
C VAL A 572 11.43 18.50 20.97
N GLU A 573 11.47 19.76 21.41
CA GLU A 573 12.57 20.29 22.26
C GLU A 573 12.60 19.63 23.64
N HIS A 574 11.41 19.27 24.18
CA HIS A 574 11.27 18.76 25.54
C HIS A 574 10.94 17.25 25.60
N GLU A 575 11.09 16.52 24.50
CA GLU A 575 10.75 15.08 24.42
C GLU A 575 11.41 14.24 25.54
N ALA A 576 12.62 14.61 25.95
CA ALA A 576 13.34 13.90 27.02
C ALA A 576 12.70 14.05 28.41
N ALA A 577 11.78 15.01 28.59
CA ALA A 577 11.05 15.20 29.83
C ALA A 577 9.71 14.46 29.90
N LEU A 578 9.33 13.77 28.83
CA LEU A 578 8.14 12.92 28.84
C LEU A 578 8.32 11.72 29.79
N PRO A 579 7.24 11.24 30.41
CA PRO A 579 7.26 10.02 31.23
C PRO A 579 7.79 8.81 30.44
N GLU A 580 8.37 7.82 31.11
CA GLU A 580 9.03 6.65 30.50
C GLU A 580 8.10 5.85 29.59
N HIS A 581 6.81 5.77 29.89
CA HIS A 581 5.83 5.05 29.07
C HIS A 581 5.51 5.75 27.73
N PHE A 582 5.97 6.97 27.51
CA PHE A 582 5.88 7.63 26.20
C PHE A 582 6.98 7.11 25.27
N ILE A 583 6.75 5.95 24.68
CA ILE A 583 7.65 5.34 23.69
C ILE A 583 7.10 5.52 22.28
N SER A 584 7.93 6.00 21.35
CA SER A 584 7.55 6.14 19.93
C SER A 584 7.93 4.89 19.12
N ALA A 585 7.28 4.68 17.96
CA ALA A 585 7.45 3.51 17.12
C ALA A 585 8.91 3.14 16.79
N MET A 586 9.77 4.16 16.62
CA MET A 586 11.17 3.95 16.28
C MET A 586 12.07 3.56 17.48
N LYS A 587 11.53 3.57 18.70
CA LYS A 587 12.23 3.16 19.92
C LYS A 587 11.80 1.77 20.41
N ILE A 588 10.74 1.21 19.80
CA ILE A 588 10.22 -0.11 20.10
C ILE A 588 11.03 -1.12 19.29
N LYS A 589 11.42 -2.24 19.91
CA LYS A 589 12.13 -3.31 19.21
C LYS A 589 11.19 -4.00 18.20
N SER A 590 11.74 -4.41 17.07
CA SER A 590 10.97 -5.09 16.02
C SER A 590 10.22 -6.33 16.55
N ILE A 591 10.78 -7.04 17.52
CA ILE A 591 10.16 -8.20 18.16
C ILE A 591 8.92 -7.84 19.01
N GLU A 592 8.95 -6.71 19.74
CA GLU A 592 7.82 -6.24 20.56
C GLU A 592 6.61 -5.89 19.68
N HIS A 593 6.84 -5.47 18.43
CA HIS A 593 5.76 -5.28 17.44
C HIS A 593 5.05 -6.59 17.10
N VAL A 594 5.79 -7.71 16.99
CA VAL A 594 5.23 -9.04 16.72
C VAL A 594 4.47 -9.56 17.93
N GLU A 595 4.97 -9.34 19.13
CA GLU A 595 4.29 -9.76 20.38
C GLU A 595 2.93 -9.08 20.52
N VAL A 596 2.84 -7.76 20.26
CA VAL A 596 1.55 -7.04 20.23
C VAL A 596 0.63 -7.57 19.12
N LEU A 597 1.18 -7.84 17.92
CA LEU A 597 0.42 -8.46 16.82
C LEU A 597 -0.15 -9.81 17.25
N ALA A 598 0.67 -10.66 17.85
CA ALA A 598 0.28 -12.01 18.31
C ALA A 598 -0.75 -11.96 19.44
N ALA A 599 -0.57 -11.07 20.43
CA ALA A 599 -1.54 -10.87 21.50
C ALA A 599 -2.93 -10.49 20.95
N ALA A 600 -2.96 -9.62 19.96
CA ALA A 600 -4.21 -9.27 19.26
C ALA A 600 -4.75 -10.43 18.43
N GLN A 601 -3.89 -11.18 17.67
CA GLN A 601 -4.33 -12.25 16.76
C GLN A 601 -5.03 -13.41 17.47
N LYS A 602 -4.69 -13.69 18.72
CA LYS A 602 -5.41 -14.69 19.55
C LYS A 602 -6.92 -14.41 19.65
N HIS A 603 -7.30 -13.13 19.50
CA HIS A 603 -8.67 -12.66 19.70
C HIS A 603 -9.26 -11.96 18.46
N VAL A 604 -8.70 -12.17 17.29
CA VAL A 604 -9.19 -11.67 16.01
C VAL A 604 -9.57 -12.85 15.11
N ASP A 605 -10.80 -12.85 14.60
CA ASP A 605 -11.30 -13.96 13.76
C ASP A 605 -10.56 -14.01 12.43
N ASN A 606 -10.43 -12.89 11.75
CA ASN A 606 -9.71 -12.81 10.48
C ASN A 606 -8.20 -12.54 10.72
N SER A 607 -7.67 -11.45 10.21
CA SER A 607 -6.27 -11.10 10.30
C SER A 607 -6.09 -9.65 10.75
N ILE A 608 -4.86 -9.20 10.80
CA ILE A 608 -4.49 -7.89 11.33
C ILE A 608 -3.54 -7.20 10.37
N SER A 609 -3.81 -5.93 10.09
CA SER A 609 -2.85 -5.07 9.42
C SER A 609 -1.99 -4.37 10.45
N LYS A 610 -0.75 -4.82 10.59
CA LYS A 610 0.27 -4.18 11.43
C LYS A 610 1.62 -4.23 10.76
N THR A 611 2.33 -3.11 10.81
CA THR A 611 3.71 -3.02 10.36
C THR A 611 4.65 -3.28 11.54
N CYS A 612 5.54 -4.25 11.41
CA CYS A 612 6.67 -4.40 12.31
C CYS A 612 7.79 -3.46 11.86
N ASN A 613 7.97 -2.36 12.60
CA ASN A 613 8.96 -1.36 12.24
C ASN A 613 10.33 -1.77 12.79
N GLY A 614 11.35 -1.74 11.94
CA GLY A 614 12.74 -1.91 12.32
C GLY A 614 13.51 -0.58 12.27
N ALA A 615 14.47 -0.42 13.17
CA ALA A 615 15.38 0.71 13.15
C ALA A 615 16.25 0.73 11.88
N LYS A 616 16.86 1.86 11.56
CA LYS A 616 17.70 2.01 10.36
C LYS A 616 18.88 1.03 10.31
N ASP A 617 19.42 0.66 11.46
CA ASP A 617 20.52 -0.26 11.67
C ASP A 617 20.09 -1.70 11.98
N ASP A 618 18.78 -1.99 11.85
CA ASP A 618 18.26 -3.34 12.00
C ASP A 618 18.86 -4.30 10.96
N THR A 619 19.09 -5.55 11.33
CA THR A 619 19.84 -6.51 10.51
C THR A 619 18.91 -7.49 9.78
N VAL A 620 19.44 -8.23 8.83
CA VAL A 620 18.70 -9.31 8.13
C VAL A 620 18.33 -10.42 9.12
N GLU A 621 19.22 -10.71 10.06
CA GLU A 621 19.01 -11.71 11.11
C GLU A 621 17.85 -11.31 12.05
N SER A 622 17.72 -10.02 12.38
CA SER A 622 16.57 -9.53 13.19
C SER A 622 15.24 -9.77 12.47
N VAL A 623 15.21 -9.65 11.13
CA VAL A 623 13.98 -9.93 10.36
C VAL A 623 13.67 -11.42 10.33
N ASP A 624 14.68 -12.27 10.27
CA ASP A 624 14.54 -13.73 10.35
C ASP A 624 13.95 -14.15 11.70
N GLU A 625 14.53 -13.67 12.80
CA GLU A 625 14.03 -13.92 14.17
C GLU A 625 12.57 -13.46 14.32
N LEU A 626 12.26 -12.28 13.79
CA LEU A 626 10.92 -11.68 13.80
C LEU A 626 9.89 -12.57 13.08
N TYR A 627 10.22 -13.09 11.89
CA TYR A 627 9.28 -13.88 11.09
C TYR A 627 9.10 -15.28 11.70
N HIS A 628 10.16 -15.90 12.24
CA HIS A 628 10.07 -17.16 12.99
C HIS A 628 9.21 -17.00 14.25
N LEU A 629 9.40 -15.91 15.01
CA LEU A 629 8.57 -15.63 16.17
C LEU A 629 7.10 -15.43 15.79
N ALA A 630 6.82 -14.71 14.71
CA ALA A 630 5.45 -14.51 14.23
C ALA A 630 4.76 -15.86 13.94
N ARG A 631 5.46 -16.80 13.28
CA ARG A 631 4.97 -18.19 13.09
C ARG A 631 4.70 -18.88 14.41
N GLN A 632 5.67 -18.87 15.32
CA GLN A 632 5.57 -19.56 16.62
C GLN A 632 4.41 -19.06 17.47
N LEU A 633 4.11 -17.76 17.38
CA LEU A 633 3.02 -17.12 18.12
C LEU A 633 1.65 -17.19 17.41
N GLY A 634 1.56 -17.85 16.25
CA GLY A 634 0.31 -18.06 15.52
C GLY A 634 -0.21 -16.81 14.79
N CYS A 635 0.67 -15.91 14.36
CA CYS A 635 0.30 -14.81 13.49
C CYS A 635 -0.07 -15.34 12.10
N LYS A 636 -1.18 -14.85 11.51
CA LYS A 636 -1.62 -15.25 10.16
C LYS A 636 -0.81 -14.59 9.05
N ALA A 637 -0.37 -13.37 9.28
CA ALA A 637 0.44 -12.60 8.35
C ALA A 637 1.37 -11.65 9.10
N VAL A 638 2.49 -11.30 8.47
CA VAL A 638 3.44 -10.34 9.00
C VAL A 638 4.08 -9.53 7.87
N SER A 639 4.25 -8.23 8.09
CA SER A 639 4.99 -7.34 7.22
C SER A 639 6.02 -6.55 8.01
N TYR A 640 7.18 -6.34 7.40
CA TYR A 640 8.29 -5.64 8.01
C TYR A 640 8.63 -4.37 7.22
N TYR A 641 8.99 -3.30 7.94
CA TYR A 641 9.43 -2.04 7.35
C TYR A 641 10.62 -1.48 8.12
N ARG A 642 11.80 -1.43 7.49
CA ARG A 642 12.99 -0.79 8.06
C ARG A 642 13.03 0.70 7.71
N ASP A 643 13.38 1.54 8.67
CA ASP A 643 13.55 2.97 8.43
C ASP A 643 14.58 3.23 7.32
N GLY A 644 14.21 4.04 6.34
CA GLY A 644 15.02 4.34 5.17
C GLY A 644 15.06 3.26 4.07
N SER A 645 14.27 2.18 4.15
CA SER A 645 14.19 1.15 3.10
C SER A 645 13.47 1.64 1.83
N ARG A 646 12.68 2.71 1.91
CA ARG A 646 12.00 3.35 0.77
C ARG A 646 12.43 4.80 0.60
N GLU A 647 12.63 5.25 -0.65
CA GLU A 647 13.08 6.61 -0.99
C GLU A 647 12.06 7.71 -0.61
N ASN A 648 10.76 7.40 -0.61
CA ASN A 648 9.70 8.35 -0.31
C ASN A 648 8.97 7.98 0.98
N GLN A 649 9.25 8.72 2.05
CA GLN A 649 8.53 8.60 3.33
C GLN A 649 7.38 9.61 3.40
N VAL A 650 6.18 9.14 3.78
CA VAL A 650 4.98 9.98 3.97
C VAL A 650 5.03 10.74 5.28
N LEU A 651 5.67 10.17 6.30
CA LEU A 651 5.83 10.74 7.63
C LEU A 651 7.31 11.09 7.86
N SER A 652 7.57 12.29 8.38
CA SER A 652 8.92 12.74 8.73
C SER A 652 8.89 13.31 10.14
N THR A 653 9.83 12.89 10.98
CA THR A 653 9.99 13.49 12.32
C THR A 653 10.53 14.90 12.19
N MET A 654 10.11 15.82 13.06
CA MET A 654 10.61 17.21 13.04
C MET A 654 12.11 17.29 13.36
N LYS A 655 12.67 16.36 14.14
CA LYS A 655 14.12 16.25 14.40
C LYS A 655 14.95 16.00 13.15
N THR A 656 14.44 15.22 12.22
CA THR A 656 15.14 14.93 10.96
C THR A 656 15.33 16.19 10.13
N THR A 657 14.32 17.08 10.14
CA THR A 657 14.38 18.36 9.40
C THR A 657 15.36 19.37 10.04
N VAL A 658 15.57 19.33 11.37
CA VAL A 658 16.48 20.22 12.09
C VAL A 658 17.92 19.67 12.05
N ASN A 659 18.11 18.36 12.20
CA ASN A 659 19.44 17.74 12.19
C ASN A 659 20.08 17.71 10.81
N ASP A 660 19.29 17.60 9.72
CA ASP A 660 19.84 17.72 8.36
C ASP A 660 20.40 19.14 8.11
N THR A 661 19.79 20.18 8.71
CA THR A 661 20.32 21.55 8.65
C THR A 661 21.50 21.81 9.61
N GLU A 662 21.61 21.13 10.75
CA GLU A 662 22.74 21.28 11.69
C GLU A 662 23.94 20.39 11.31
N THR A 663 23.73 19.18 10.84
CA THR A 663 24.80 18.29 10.36
C THR A 663 25.52 18.87 9.13
N GLU A 664 24.81 19.64 8.31
CA GLU A 664 25.46 20.37 7.21
C GLU A 664 26.29 21.59 7.71
N ARG A 665 25.97 22.19 8.86
CA ARG A 665 26.74 23.29 9.45
C ARG A 665 28.00 22.82 10.25
N GLU A 666 27.96 21.64 10.87
CA GLU A 666 29.11 21.15 11.65
C GLU A 666 30.18 20.42 10.82
N LYS A 667 29.84 19.87 9.62
CA LYS A 667 30.81 19.23 8.72
C LYS A 667 31.73 20.19 7.96
N GLY A 668 31.57 21.51 8.13
CA GLY A 668 32.43 22.53 7.56
C GLY A 668 33.72 22.85 8.34
N ALA A 669 34.00 22.21 9.48
CA ALA A 669 35.06 22.67 10.42
C ALA A 669 36.24 21.71 10.64
N ASN A 670 36.33 20.51 10.06
CA ASN A 670 37.55 19.68 10.19
C ASN A 670 37.89 18.94 8.91
N GLY A 671 38.98 19.36 8.29
CA GLY A 671 39.50 18.79 7.05
C GLY A 671 40.28 17.49 7.23
N SER A 672 40.03 16.55 6.36
CA SER A 672 41.05 15.67 5.78
C SER A 672 40.56 15.18 4.41
N GLU A 673 41.41 15.37 3.40
CA GLU A 673 41.13 15.15 1.98
C GLU A 673 40.93 13.68 1.64
N ILE A 674 39.78 13.36 1.02
CA ILE A 674 39.65 12.27 0.05
C ILE A 674 38.96 12.88 -1.16
N SER A 675 39.70 12.86 -2.30
CA SER A 675 39.24 13.38 -3.59
C SER A 675 37.97 12.69 -4.07
N MET A 676 36.84 13.34 -3.97
CA MET A 676 35.65 13.11 -4.78
C MET A 676 35.23 14.43 -5.40
N SER A 677 34.90 14.39 -6.69
CA SER A 677 34.47 15.54 -7.49
C SER A 677 33.36 16.32 -6.77
N PRO A 678 33.37 17.66 -6.75
CA PRO A 678 32.44 18.46 -6.00
C PRO A 678 31.00 18.27 -6.50
N ARG A 679 30.09 17.85 -5.60
CA ARG A 679 28.67 18.08 -5.79
C ARG A 679 28.45 19.58 -5.59
N PRO A 680 27.74 20.30 -6.49
CA PRO A 680 27.42 21.69 -6.22
C PRO A 680 26.40 21.76 -5.06
N ASP A 681 26.77 22.47 -4.01
CA ASP A 681 25.87 22.85 -2.93
C ASP A 681 24.65 23.55 -3.51
N LEU A 682 23.47 23.00 -3.30
CA LEU A 682 22.18 23.64 -3.48
C LEU A 682 21.84 24.53 -2.27
N ALA A 683 22.79 25.33 -1.79
CA ALA A 683 22.47 26.57 -1.12
C ALA A 683 21.64 27.37 -2.12
N ALA A 684 20.62 28.12 -1.64
CA ALA A 684 19.81 29.01 -2.47
C ALA A 684 20.75 29.93 -3.27
N SER A 685 21.35 29.35 -4.30
CA SER A 685 22.28 29.99 -5.19
C SER A 685 21.45 30.98 -5.99
N GLU A 686 21.94 32.19 -6.09
CA GLU A 686 21.42 33.27 -6.89
C GLU A 686 20.91 32.71 -8.21
N ARG A 687 19.58 32.63 -8.30
CA ARG A 687 18.87 32.21 -9.51
C ARG A 687 19.41 33.09 -10.64
N ILE A 688 19.96 32.46 -11.67
CA ILE A 688 20.48 33.23 -12.83
C ILE A 688 19.34 34.07 -13.37
N GLU A 689 19.46 35.41 -13.23
CA GLU A 689 18.46 36.32 -13.77
C GLU A 689 18.45 36.24 -15.31
N ARG A 690 17.25 36.28 -15.87
CA ARG A 690 17.06 36.27 -17.31
C ARG A 690 17.46 37.60 -17.87
N PRO A 691 18.41 37.69 -18.81
CA PRO A 691 18.67 38.93 -19.59
C PRO A 691 17.43 39.36 -20.38
N ARG A 692 17.33 40.66 -20.64
CA ARG A 692 16.21 41.21 -21.47
C ARG A 692 16.19 40.63 -22.88
N GLU A 693 17.34 40.33 -23.45
CA GLU A 693 17.53 39.75 -24.78
C GLU A 693 18.34 38.46 -24.71
N LEU A 694 17.92 37.43 -25.43
CA LEU A 694 18.58 36.14 -25.56
C LEU A 694 18.71 35.79 -27.05
N GLN A 695 19.81 35.13 -27.38
CA GLN A 695 19.97 34.46 -28.67
C GLN A 695 19.35 33.08 -28.62
N GLY A 696 18.77 32.58 -29.71
CA GLY A 696 18.14 31.27 -29.71
C GLY A 696 18.07 30.63 -31.09
N SER A 697 17.83 29.34 -31.08
CA SER A 697 17.55 28.53 -32.26
C SER A 697 16.26 27.77 -32.06
N THR A 698 15.44 27.74 -33.12
CA THR A 698 14.21 26.97 -33.15
C THR A 698 14.31 25.89 -34.21
N TRP A 699 13.98 24.64 -33.81
CA TRP A 699 13.88 23.50 -34.71
C TRP A 699 12.42 23.13 -34.90
N ARG A 700 12.06 22.74 -36.12
CA ARG A 700 10.82 22.07 -36.45
C ARG A 700 11.13 20.61 -36.75
N ILE A 701 10.63 19.72 -35.93
CA ILE A 701 10.90 18.28 -36.03
C ILE A 701 9.56 17.58 -36.29
N PRO A 702 9.39 16.86 -37.41
CA PRO A 702 8.14 16.15 -37.68
C PRO A 702 8.02 14.92 -36.79
N PHE A 703 6.90 14.83 -36.05
CA PHE A 703 6.50 13.67 -35.31
C PHE A 703 5.11 13.23 -35.77
N GLU A 704 5.00 12.10 -36.46
CA GLU A 704 3.74 11.62 -37.05
C GLU A 704 3.02 12.68 -37.89
N ASN A 705 1.78 13.01 -37.51
CA ASN A 705 0.95 14.02 -38.19
C ASN A 705 1.08 15.43 -37.58
N GLN A 706 2.02 15.65 -36.68
CA GLN A 706 2.25 16.92 -36.01
C GLN A 706 3.72 17.35 -36.07
N ASN A 707 3.96 18.64 -35.92
CA ASN A 707 5.32 19.16 -35.81
C ASN A 707 5.63 19.49 -34.35
N LEU A 708 6.77 19.01 -33.90
CA LEU A 708 7.37 19.45 -32.64
C LEU A 708 8.24 20.69 -32.93
N TYR A 709 8.02 21.74 -32.19
CA TYR A 709 8.88 22.92 -32.20
C TYR A 709 9.65 23.00 -30.89
N VAL A 710 10.97 23.08 -30.99
CA VAL A 710 11.86 23.25 -29.84
C VAL A 710 12.69 24.51 -30.03
N THR A 711 12.55 25.47 -29.14
CA THR A 711 13.34 26.71 -29.11
C THR A 711 14.26 26.66 -27.90
N VAL A 712 15.55 26.79 -28.10
CA VAL A 712 16.57 26.84 -27.05
C VAL A 712 17.27 28.19 -27.08
N ASN A 713 17.12 28.96 -26.00
CA ASN A 713 17.68 30.31 -25.86
C ASN A 713 18.88 30.31 -24.89
N HIS A 714 19.90 31.12 -25.24
CA HIS A 714 21.16 31.26 -24.50
C HIS A 714 21.66 32.71 -24.48
N ASP A 715 22.53 33.04 -23.51
CA ASP A 715 23.20 34.36 -23.36
C ASP A 715 24.54 34.46 -24.06
N GLY A 716 24.90 33.48 -24.89
CA GLY A 716 26.22 33.35 -25.52
C GLY A 716 27.15 32.42 -24.79
N HIS A 717 26.92 32.12 -23.52
CA HIS A 717 27.74 31.24 -22.66
C HIS A 717 26.96 30.06 -22.10
N ARG A 718 25.67 30.24 -21.79
CA ARG A 718 24.83 29.23 -21.12
C ARG A 718 23.44 29.22 -21.74
N ILE A 719 22.83 28.04 -21.75
CA ILE A 719 21.42 27.86 -22.09
C ILE A 719 20.58 28.29 -20.90
N LEU A 720 19.60 29.14 -21.10
CA LEU A 720 18.75 29.70 -20.05
C LEU A 720 17.26 29.37 -20.20
N GLU A 721 16.79 29.14 -21.44
CA GLU A 721 15.37 28.90 -21.69
C GLU A 721 15.16 27.83 -22.77
N VAL A 722 14.11 27.08 -22.58
CA VAL A 722 13.62 26.08 -23.53
C VAL A 722 12.11 26.26 -23.67
N PHE A 723 11.66 26.46 -24.90
CA PHE A 723 10.23 26.44 -25.22
C PHE A 723 9.93 25.30 -26.17
N VAL A 724 8.82 24.63 -25.91
CA VAL A 724 8.35 23.50 -26.72
C VAL A 724 6.89 23.70 -27.10
N ALA A 725 6.52 23.28 -28.31
CA ALA A 725 5.15 23.27 -28.80
C ALA A 725 4.94 22.09 -29.75
N GLY A 726 3.78 21.45 -29.70
CA GLY A 726 3.45 20.29 -30.53
C GLY A 726 3.10 19.07 -29.66
N PRO A 727 3.48 17.84 -30.03
CA PRO A 727 3.13 16.62 -29.34
C PRO A 727 3.93 16.38 -28.03
N ILE A 728 4.10 17.43 -27.24
CA ILE A 728 4.81 17.42 -25.96
C ILE A 728 4.16 18.40 -24.99
N SER A 729 4.21 18.12 -23.70
CA SER A 729 3.74 19.06 -22.68
C SER A 729 4.63 20.30 -22.64
N ALA A 730 4.04 21.50 -22.69
CA ALA A 730 4.75 22.75 -22.48
C ALA A 730 5.49 22.81 -21.12
N GLY A 731 5.04 22.02 -20.15
CA GLY A 731 5.67 21.84 -18.84
C GLY A 731 7.12 21.36 -18.94
N VAL A 732 7.46 20.54 -19.94
CA VAL A 732 8.84 20.05 -20.15
C VAL A 732 9.79 21.22 -20.44
N GLY A 733 9.42 22.14 -21.33
CA GLY A 733 10.21 23.32 -21.60
C GLY A 733 10.34 24.27 -20.40
N LEU A 734 9.25 24.44 -19.65
CA LEU A 734 9.23 25.27 -18.46
C LEU A 734 10.13 24.73 -17.35
N LEU A 735 10.07 23.42 -17.08
CA LEU A 735 10.91 22.75 -16.09
C LEU A 735 12.38 22.76 -16.52
N ALA A 736 12.68 22.46 -17.80
CA ALA A 736 14.02 22.53 -18.35
C ALA A 736 14.63 23.94 -18.17
N SER A 737 13.86 24.98 -18.49
CA SER A 737 14.28 26.37 -18.28
C SER A 737 14.56 26.69 -16.81
N LYS A 738 13.72 26.17 -15.90
CA LYS A 738 13.86 26.39 -14.46
C LYS A 738 15.10 25.69 -13.91
N MET A 739 15.37 24.47 -14.34
CA MET A 739 16.54 23.68 -13.96
C MET A 739 17.84 24.34 -14.47
N LEU A 740 17.90 24.74 -15.74
CA LEU A 740 19.06 25.40 -16.34
C LEU A 740 19.40 26.73 -15.65
N ARG A 741 18.40 27.54 -15.30
CA ARG A 741 18.58 28.77 -14.50
C ARG A 741 18.88 28.49 -13.02
N GLY A 742 18.58 27.31 -12.53
CA GLY A 742 19.00 26.81 -11.21
C GLY A 742 20.40 26.20 -11.17
N GLY A 743 21.16 26.25 -12.27
CA GLY A 743 22.54 25.79 -12.33
C GLY A 743 22.74 24.33 -12.71
N PHE A 744 21.67 23.59 -13.12
CA PHE A 744 21.82 22.22 -13.60
C PHE A 744 22.57 22.16 -14.93
N GLU A 745 23.43 21.16 -15.06
CA GLU A 745 24.19 20.95 -16.30
C GLU A 745 23.30 20.42 -17.44
N VAL A 746 23.52 20.95 -18.65
CA VAL A 746 22.80 20.54 -19.87
C VAL A 746 22.90 19.03 -20.11
N LYS A 747 24.07 18.43 -19.86
CA LYS A 747 24.28 16.98 -20.05
C LYS A 747 23.44 16.14 -19.09
N GLU A 748 23.26 16.56 -17.85
CA GLU A 748 22.46 15.87 -16.86
C GLU A 748 20.96 15.93 -17.19
N LEU A 749 20.48 17.13 -17.58
CA LEU A 749 19.12 17.32 -18.05
C LEU A 749 18.84 16.49 -19.31
N ALA A 750 19.74 16.52 -20.28
CA ALA A 750 19.62 15.75 -21.52
C ALA A 750 19.63 14.22 -21.25
N ARG A 751 20.44 13.75 -20.29
CA ARG A 751 20.44 12.33 -19.88
C ARG A 751 19.09 11.91 -19.30
N SER A 752 18.45 12.77 -18.53
CA SER A 752 17.12 12.50 -17.97
C SER A 752 16.03 12.47 -19.05
N LEU A 753 16.04 13.41 -19.97
CA LEU A 753 15.10 13.46 -21.09
C LEU A 753 15.28 12.29 -22.07
N ASN A 754 16.51 11.81 -22.26
CA ASN A 754 16.80 10.65 -23.13
C ASN A 754 16.28 9.31 -22.57
N LYS A 755 15.90 9.23 -21.29
CA LYS A 755 15.27 8.03 -20.70
C LYS A 755 13.79 7.89 -21.08
N VAL A 756 13.17 8.95 -21.57
CA VAL A 756 11.76 8.92 -22.01
C VAL A 756 11.70 8.26 -23.38
N THR A 757 10.97 7.16 -23.48
CA THR A 757 10.74 6.41 -24.72
C THR A 757 9.28 6.52 -25.12
N GLY A 758 9.01 6.65 -26.42
CA GLY A 758 7.68 6.68 -27.02
C GLY A 758 7.55 5.61 -28.09
N THR A 759 6.37 5.52 -28.67
CA THR A 759 6.02 4.53 -29.71
C THR A 759 6.39 4.97 -31.12
N HIS A 760 6.80 6.24 -31.32
CA HIS A 760 7.03 6.81 -32.64
C HIS A 760 8.43 7.37 -32.75
N ALA A 761 9.13 6.96 -33.80
CA ALA A 761 10.52 7.31 -34.01
C ALA A 761 10.68 8.34 -35.13
N VAL A 762 11.62 9.27 -34.96
CA VAL A 762 11.99 10.28 -35.95
C VAL A 762 13.50 10.40 -36.08
N TRP A 763 14.01 10.57 -37.31
CA TRP A 763 15.40 10.88 -37.53
C TRP A 763 15.65 12.38 -37.38
N PHE A 764 16.51 12.75 -36.44
CA PHE A 764 16.92 14.13 -36.25
C PHE A 764 18.39 14.19 -35.85
N ASN A 765 19.17 15.00 -36.53
CA ASN A 765 20.62 15.18 -36.31
C ASN A 765 21.41 13.86 -36.34
N GLU A 766 21.13 13.01 -37.33
CA GLU A 766 21.78 11.70 -37.53
C GLU A 766 21.50 10.66 -36.39
N ARG A 767 20.48 10.92 -35.56
CA ARG A 767 20.04 10.01 -34.48
C ARG A 767 18.58 9.65 -34.66
N LEU A 768 18.27 8.42 -34.35
CA LEU A 768 16.89 7.96 -34.22
C LEU A 768 16.37 8.30 -32.82
N LEU A 769 15.36 9.16 -32.74
CA LEU A 769 14.73 9.60 -31.50
C LEU A 769 13.35 8.95 -31.38
N THR A 770 13.05 8.37 -30.23
CA THR A 770 11.81 7.62 -30.01
C THR A 770 10.78 8.39 -29.19
N SER A 771 11.11 9.61 -28.77
CA SER A 771 10.15 10.47 -28.08
C SER A 771 10.41 11.96 -28.35
N PRO A 772 9.39 12.84 -28.19
CA PRO A 772 9.59 14.30 -28.25
C PRO A 772 10.59 14.82 -27.23
N GLU A 773 10.67 14.22 -26.05
CA GLU A 773 11.61 14.57 -24.99
C GLU A 773 13.07 14.30 -25.40
N GLN A 774 13.31 13.21 -26.12
CA GLN A 774 14.64 12.93 -26.70
C GLN A 774 15.02 13.98 -27.75
N ALA A 775 14.06 14.50 -28.49
CA ALA A 775 14.32 15.60 -29.45
C ALA A 775 14.68 16.92 -28.73
N VAL A 776 14.05 17.21 -27.60
CA VAL A 776 14.44 18.34 -26.74
C VAL A 776 15.86 18.14 -26.19
N ALA A 777 16.20 16.94 -25.72
CA ALA A 777 17.54 16.60 -25.25
C ALA A 777 18.61 16.83 -26.34
N GLU A 778 18.33 16.42 -27.59
CA GLU A 778 19.26 16.61 -28.70
C GLU A 778 19.43 18.08 -29.07
N CYS A 779 18.35 18.86 -29.09
CA CYS A 779 18.43 20.32 -29.32
C CYS A 779 19.26 21.03 -28.25
N LEU A 780 19.11 20.64 -26.98
CA LEU A 780 19.94 21.15 -25.86
C LEU A 780 21.42 20.82 -26.04
N LEU A 781 21.74 19.56 -26.36
CA LEU A 781 23.11 19.14 -26.60
C LEU A 781 23.75 19.83 -27.83
N LEU A 782 22.96 20.11 -28.88
CA LEU A 782 23.44 20.84 -30.05
C LEU A 782 23.85 22.26 -29.69
N ILE A 783 23.06 22.97 -28.91
CA ILE A 783 23.40 24.35 -28.48
C ILE A 783 24.59 24.30 -27.51
N ASP A 784 24.61 23.41 -26.54
CA ASP A 784 25.71 23.26 -25.58
C ASP A 784 27.05 23.02 -26.31
N ARG A 785 27.06 22.10 -27.30
CA ARG A 785 28.25 21.87 -28.13
C ARG A 785 28.67 23.11 -28.93
N ARG A 786 27.71 23.87 -29.52
CA ARG A 786 27.99 25.10 -30.22
C ARG A 786 28.63 26.15 -29.32
N LEU A 787 28.08 26.36 -28.13
CA LEU A 787 28.61 27.31 -27.14
C LEU A 787 30.01 26.92 -26.64
N LYS A 788 30.33 25.62 -26.60
CA LYS A 788 31.64 25.10 -26.21
C LYS A 788 32.62 24.88 -27.40
N ASN A 789 32.22 25.30 -28.62
CA ASN A 789 33.00 25.06 -29.86
C ASN A 789 33.35 23.58 -30.13
N LEU A 790 32.45 22.65 -29.71
CA LEU A 790 32.59 21.22 -29.91
C LEU A 790 31.86 20.74 -31.18
N PRO A 791 32.22 19.55 -31.73
CA PRO A 791 31.51 18.97 -32.88
C PRO A 791 30.01 18.81 -32.64
N THR A 792 29.19 19.13 -33.62
CA THR A 792 27.71 19.13 -33.49
C THR A 792 27.00 17.96 -34.17
N SER A 793 27.75 17.15 -34.96
CA SER A 793 27.21 15.92 -35.57
C SER A 793 28.04 14.70 -35.22
N GLU A 794 27.44 13.50 -35.29
CA GLU A 794 28.16 12.24 -35.03
C GLU A 794 29.30 11.98 -36.02
N ARG A 795 29.11 12.41 -37.30
CA ARG A 795 30.17 12.37 -38.31
C ARG A 795 31.36 13.28 -37.97
N GLN A 796 31.13 14.41 -37.32
CA GLN A 796 32.21 15.31 -36.88
C GLN A 796 32.90 14.75 -35.63
N ILE A 797 32.17 14.07 -34.75
CA ILE A 797 32.69 13.41 -33.54
C ILE A 797 33.58 12.21 -33.95
N SER A 798 33.13 11.39 -34.90
CA SER A 798 33.86 10.23 -35.39
C SER A 798 35.18 10.59 -36.05
N LYS A 799 35.28 11.78 -36.68
CA LYS A 799 36.54 12.27 -37.27
C LYS A 799 37.58 12.73 -36.26
N MET A 800 37.16 13.11 -35.04
CA MET A 800 38.06 13.46 -33.93
C MET A 800 38.48 12.26 -33.08
N ALA A 801 37.75 11.13 -33.13
CA ALA A 801 37.95 9.95 -32.30
C ALA A 801 38.98 8.93 -32.82
N VAL A 802 39.79 9.25 -33.85
CA VAL A 802 40.76 8.34 -34.47
C VAL A 802 42.01 8.05 -33.59
N ASN A 803 42.01 8.55 -32.33
CA ASN A 803 43.18 8.32 -31.43
C ASN A 803 42.83 7.92 -29.99
N THR A 804 41.78 7.15 -29.76
CA THR A 804 41.61 6.46 -28.46
C THR A 804 40.87 5.14 -28.66
N THR A 805 41.60 4.04 -28.47
CA THR A 805 41.11 2.68 -28.31
C THR A 805 40.17 2.55 -27.11
N ASP A 806 39.19 1.66 -27.28
CA ASP A 806 38.21 1.12 -26.32
C ASP A 806 36.88 1.83 -26.22
N PHE A 807 35.93 1.36 -27.04
CA PHE A 807 34.53 1.23 -26.68
C PHE A 807 34.01 -0.09 -27.24
N SER A 808 33.64 -0.99 -26.31
CA SER A 808 32.96 -2.24 -26.60
C SER A 808 31.54 -2.04 -27.14
N ASP A 809 31.31 -2.69 -28.28
CA ASP A 809 29.98 -2.80 -28.92
C ASP A 809 28.97 -3.52 -28.07
N GLU A 810 28.03 -2.80 -27.48
CA GLU A 810 26.84 -3.42 -26.95
C GLU A 810 25.62 -2.49 -27.05
N LYS A 811 25.18 -2.13 -28.24
CA LYS A 811 23.80 -1.63 -28.50
C LYS A 811 23.48 -1.46 -30.01
N MET A 812 23.90 -2.37 -30.86
CA MET A 812 23.37 -2.52 -32.23
C MET A 812 22.72 -3.88 -32.48
N GLY A 813 22.06 -4.47 -31.47
CA GLY A 813 21.59 -5.84 -31.49
C GLY A 813 20.34 -6.15 -32.31
N ASN A 814 19.60 -5.18 -32.83
CA ASN A 814 18.30 -5.46 -33.45
C ASN A 814 18.19 -5.20 -34.96
N LEU A 815 19.21 -4.65 -35.61
CA LEU A 815 19.20 -4.40 -37.06
C LEU A 815 19.95 -5.52 -37.77
N ILE A 816 19.24 -6.34 -38.59
CA ILE A 816 19.75 -7.59 -39.14
C ILE A 816 19.93 -7.62 -40.67
N GLY A 817 19.67 -6.52 -41.37
CA GLY A 817 19.87 -6.47 -42.82
C GLY A 817 18.83 -5.68 -43.61
N GLU A 818 18.79 -5.88 -44.91
CA GLU A 818 17.84 -5.25 -45.83
C GLU A 818 16.62 -6.14 -46.10
N CYS A 819 15.44 -5.54 -46.13
CA CYS A 819 14.19 -6.20 -46.46
C CYS A 819 14.21 -6.77 -47.89
N PRO A 820 13.87 -8.05 -48.10
CA PRO A 820 13.90 -8.64 -49.42
C PRO A 820 12.85 -8.07 -50.38
N GLU A 821 11.76 -7.46 -49.85
CA GLU A 821 10.68 -6.94 -50.69
C GLU A 821 10.89 -5.46 -51.06
N CYS A 822 11.28 -4.60 -50.13
CA CYS A 822 11.34 -3.17 -50.37
C CYS A 822 12.73 -2.56 -50.18
N LYS A 823 13.71 -3.36 -49.79
CA LYS A 823 15.10 -2.91 -49.44
C LYS A 823 15.18 -1.92 -48.27
N GLY A 824 14.10 -1.74 -47.52
CA GLY A 824 14.09 -1.05 -46.23
C GLY A 824 14.80 -1.89 -45.17
N GLN A 825 14.98 -1.33 -44.00
CA GLN A 825 15.74 -1.96 -42.94
C GLN A 825 14.91 -3.04 -42.21
N LEU A 826 15.51 -4.21 -41.95
CA LEU A 826 14.94 -5.28 -41.13
C LEU A 826 15.35 -5.15 -39.70
N GLU A 827 14.37 -5.23 -38.79
CA GLU A 827 14.55 -5.30 -37.35
C GLU A 827 14.18 -6.68 -36.81
N HIS A 828 14.94 -7.20 -35.85
CA HIS A 828 14.56 -8.41 -35.13
C HIS A 828 13.85 -8.06 -33.83
N ALA A 829 12.57 -8.39 -33.72
CA ALA A 829 11.77 -8.17 -32.53
C ALA A 829 10.84 -9.36 -32.27
N SER A 830 10.82 -9.82 -31.03
CA SER A 830 9.94 -10.89 -30.58
C SER A 830 10.07 -12.19 -31.38
N GLY A 831 11.27 -12.55 -31.83
CA GLY A 831 11.55 -13.76 -32.61
C GLY A 831 11.22 -13.67 -34.10
N CYS A 832 10.87 -12.50 -34.61
CA CYS A 832 10.54 -12.26 -36.02
C CYS A 832 11.44 -11.16 -36.61
N ASP A 833 11.82 -11.34 -37.88
CA ASP A 833 12.46 -10.32 -38.71
C ASP A 833 11.35 -9.49 -39.37
N TYR A 834 11.32 -8.20 -39.13
CA TYR A 834 10.21 -7.33 -39.50
C TYR A 834 10.71 -6.06 -40.21
N CYS A 835 10.02 -5.68 -41.29
CA CYS A 835 10.27 -4.43 -42.00
C CYS A 835 9.13 -3.43 -41.74
N ARG A 836 9.47 -2.25 -41.24
CA ARG A 836 8.46 -1.22 -40.97
C ARG A 836 7.98 -0.48 -42.22
N ASP A 837 8.78 -0.46 -43.28
CA ASP A 837 8.48 0.30 -44.49
C ASP A 837 7.39 -0.38 -45.34
N CYS A 838 7.37 -1.71 -45.39
CA CYS A 838 6.42 -2.45 -46.23
C CYS A 838 5.59 -3.51 -45.45
N GLY A 839 5.82 -3.68 -44.14
CA GLY A 839 5.10 -4.66 -43.34
C GLY A 839 5.57 -6.12 -43.51
N TYR A 840 6.66 -6.36 -44.23
CA TYR A 840 7.23 -7.71 -44.35
C TYR A 840 7.59 -8.24 -42.95
N SER A 841 7.21 -9.51 -42.68
CA SER A 841 7.53 -10.18 -41.42
C SER A 841 7.88 -11.64 -41.68
N LYS A 842 9.00 -12.09 -41.12
CA LYS A 842 9.44 -13.50 -41.17
C LYS A 842 9.83 -13.96 -39.77
N CYS A 843 8.98 -14.78 -39.16
CA CYS A 843 9.27 -15.41 -37.87
C CYS A 843 10.03 -16.74 -38.10
N LYS A 844 11.02 -17.04 -37.25
CA LYS A 844 11.74 -18.30 -37.24
C LYS A 844 11.11 -19.27 -36.26
#